data_5225c417bbb18e2cc0682d16f07a512a
#
_entry.id   5225c417bbb18e2cc0682d16f07a512a
#
_cell.length_a   1.000
_cell.length_b   1.000
_cell.length_c   1.000
_cell.angle_alpha   90.00
_cell.angle_beta   90.00
_cell.angle_gamma   90.00
#
_symmetry.space_group_name_H-M   'P 1'
#
loop_
_entity.id
_entity.type
_entity.pdbx_description
1 polymer ?
#
loop_
_entity_poly.entity_id
_entity_poly.type
_entity_poly.pdbx_seq_one_letter_code
_entity_poly.pdbx_strand_id
1 'polypeptide(L)'
;MSPSGLVTGDVSSAQRVFILKPPGDRLVRATATNPDFSPNDKISGNGENMPRTFRSGIPSPQIQPHFRPDDYNLGTRLAYRMEELGVTDYFAVPGDFNMSLLDELLKNKALRMVGCCNELNAGYAADGYARSSPGRVAVIVVTFMVGGLSLINAIAGAYSEGLRVVVISGCPPQTKLSPDQMVHHTLGTAEKDQSLRMFKEVTAASVRLTGHNPAQALDDAIGRCLDTSRPVYIEIPDDLAQLPCDAPRSLSLRPPALCKTPHTASTIDSIIGVWQAAKKPILLFGPNVRQTVVPDLLVAFIDKLGCPACVQPDGKSLVPEDHPQVLGTFWCTASEPVCEQAVLDSDLWFIVGCRWTDLHTFGAIDPRKESYRILDLQDGVVTMPNGESFQGDPLNSLIEDLVESDIPRKDIPRPCITTVPATLNGSDDENSPLSLPIILRGIQTIVNPNSTIIADTGDSWFNAQLVKLPRGADFQMQMVYCSIGWSLPATLGYHVGRPDKRIILMIGDGSFQMTGQELSTMIRLRANPIIFIFNNLGYAVETAIHDGPYNYYSNWNYASFANSLCNAFHSVPADNPHFDNEIVERCSNPRMFSAQIKTTTDLLMALARAEREPEKLALLECCIKPRDISPAMRRFGKGFGEGRKDKGMNSEV
;
A
#
# COMPACT_ATOMS: atom_id res chain seq x y z
N MET A 1 -62.69 4.70 -26.71
CA MET A 1 -63.07 3.55 -27.54
C MET A 1 -62.08 2.43 -27.23
N SER A 2 -62.49 1.55 -26.32
CA SER A 2 -61.97 0.17 -26.22
C SER A 2 -62.73 -0.67 -27.27
N PRO A 3 -62.41 -1.99 -27.55
CA PRO A 3 -61.86 -2.97 -26.60
C PRO A 3 -60.94 -4.07 -27.21
N SER A 4 -60.39 -4.86 -26.32
CA SER A 4 -60.42 -6.33 -26.20
C SER A 4 -59.41 -7.21 -26.95
N GLY A 5 -58.85 -8.13 -26.14
CA GLY A 5 -58.25 -9.39 -26.58
C GLY A 5 -57.38 -10.09 -25.54
N LEU A 6 -57.99 -10.57 -24.45
CA LEU A 6 -57.44 -11.59 -23.59
C LEU A 6 -57.37 -12.95 -24.33
N VAL A 7 -56.23 -13.60 -24.29
CA VAL A 7 -56.12 -15.07 -24.40
C VAL A 7 -55.25 -15.57 -23.27
N THR A 8 -55.91 -16.28 -22.38
CA THR A 8 -55.34 -17.10 -21.32
C THR A 8 -54.83 -18.42 -21.94
N GLY A 9 -53.66 -18.82 -21.53
CA GLY A 9 -53.10 -20.14 -21.84
C GLY A 9 -52.23 -20.60 -20.66
N ASP A 10 -52.80 -21.40 -19.81
CA ASP A 10 -52.17 -22.26 -18.82
C ASP A 10 -51.07 -23.13 -19.43
N VAL A 11 -49.88 -23.12 -18.88
CA VAL A 11 -48.96 -24.28 -18.97
C VAL A 11 -48.17 -24.45 -17.67
N SER A 12 -48.47 -25.54 -17.05
CA SER A 12 -47.89 -26.28 -15.93
C SER A 12 -46.40 -26.19 -15.70
N SER A 13 -46.10 -26.19 -14.41
CA SER A 13 -44.88 -26.65 -13.72
C SER A 13 -44.00 -27.64 -14.47
N ALA A 14 -42.74 -27.28 -14.68
CA ALA A 14 -41.64 -28.24 -14.81
C ALA A 14 -40.35 -27.61 -14.25
N GLN A 15 -39.98 -28.08 -13.06
CA GLN A 15 -38.66 -27.93 -12.50
C GLN A 15 -37.62 -28.44 -13.51
N ARG A 16 -36.70 -27.60 -13.91
CA ARG A 16 -35.44 -28.01 -14.57
C ARG A 16 -34.29 -27.71 -13.67
N VAL A 17 -33.82 -28.76 -13.01
CA VAL A 17 -32.53 -28.86 -12.37
C VAL A 17 -31.47 -28.80 -13.48
N PHE A 18 -30.66 -27.76 -13.55
CA PHE A 18 -29.46 -27.73 -14.40
C PHE A 18 -28.28 -28.27 -13.60
N ILE A 19 -27.97 -29.55 -13.85
CA ILE A 19 -26.68 -30.14 -13.49
C ILE A 19 -25.71 -29.74 -14.62
N LEU A 20 -24.76 -28.85 -14.34
CA LEU A 20 -23.63 -28.57 -15.22
C LEU A 20 -22.60 -29.68 -15.06
N LYS A 21 -22.46 -30.54 -16.05
CA LYS A 21 -21.30 -31.39 -16.23
C LYS A 21 -20.13 -30.57 -16.77
N PRO A 22 -18.88 -30.82 -16.32
CA PRO A 22 -17.71 -30.18 -16.90
C PRO A 22 -17.46 -30.67 -18.34
N PRO A 23 -16.96 -29.81 -19.24
CA PRO A 23 -16.59 -30.23 -20.59
C PRO A 23 -15.29 -31.02 -20.56
N GLY A 24 -15.31 -32.11 -21.31
CA GLY A 24 -14.29 -33.13 -21.39
C GLY A 24 -13.01 -32.69 -22.10
N ASP A 25 -12.00 -33.44 -21.77
CA ASP A 25 -10.63 -33.49 -22.27
C ASP A 25 -10.44 -33.26 -23.77
N ARG A 26 -9.51 -32.38 -24.12
CA ARG A 26 -8.62 -32.58 -25.26
C ARG A 26 -7.18 -32.39 -24.84
N LEU A 27 -6.50 -33.49 -24.70
CA LEU A 27 -5.04 -33.63 -24.57
C LEU A 27 -4.34 -33.02 -25.79
N VAL A 28 -3.49 -32.03 -25.54
CA VAL A 28 -2.36 -31.74 -26.42
C VAL A 28 -1.10 -32.10 -25.62
N ARG A 29 -0.44 -33.18 -26.09
CA ARG A 29 0.86 -33.62 -25.57
C ARG A 29 1.92 -32.60 -25.94
N ALA A 30 2.59 -32.06 -24.93
CA ALA A 30 3.96 -31.57 -25.05
C ALA A 30 4.83 -32.38 -24.09
N THR A 31 5.69 -33.16 -24.67
CA THR A 31 6.69 -33.99 -23.99
C THR A 31 7.82 -33.09 -23.46
N ALA A 32 8.02 -33.08 -22.15
CA ALA A 32 9.32 -32.81 -21.55
C ALA A 32 9.44 -33.72 -20.33
N THR A 33 10.29 -34.68 -20.48
CA THR A 33 10.73 -35.67 -19.49
C THR A 33 11.58 -34.99 -18.42
N ASN A 34 11.21 -35.13 -17.16
CA ASN A 34 12.17 -35.48 -16.11
C ASN A 34 11.43 -36.13 -14.92
N PRO A 35 11.96 -37.22 -14.38
CA PRO A 35 11.26 -38.08 -13.45
C PRO A 35 11.67 -37.81 -11.98
N ASP A 36 10.85 -38.41 -11.09
CA ASP A 36 11.10 -38.78 -9.70
C ASP A 36 11.05 -37.69 -8.62
N PHE A 37 9.90 -37.58 -7.97
CA PHE A 37 9.85 -37.36 -6.54
C PHE A 37 8.83 -38.34 -5.90
N SER A 38 9.37 -39.29 -5.13
CA SER A 38 8.61 -40.19 -4.26
C SER A 38 8.50 -39.55 -2.85
N PRO A 39 7.36 -39.63 -2.17
CA PRO A 39 7.15 -39.03 -0.85
C PRO A 39 7.58 -39.93 0.30
N ASN A 40 8.83 -40.32 0.35
CA ASN A 40 9.40 -41.07 1.50
C ASN A 40 10.92 -41.02 1.49
N ASP A 41 11.51 -39.87 1.80
CA ASP A 41 12.92 -39.86 2.23
C ASP A 41 13.08 -39.09 3.53
N LYS A 42 13.39 -39.84 4.56
CA LYS A 42 13.86 -39.39 5.86
C LYS A 42 15.16 -38.62 5.67
N ILE A 43 15.15 -37.34 6.00
CA ILE A 43 16.38 -36.54 6.07
C ILE A 43 17.12 -36.93 7.37
N SER A 44 18.14 -37.78 7.21
CA SER A 44 19.23 -37.93 8.18
C SER A 44 20.27 -36.85 7.90
N GLY A 45 20.67 -36.12 8.96
CA GLY A 45 21.52 -34.95 8.86
C GLY A 45 22.93 -35.23 8.33
N ASN A 46 23.46 -34.20 7.70
CA ASN A 46 24.85 -33.76 7.82
C ASN A 46 24.90 -32.29 7.43
N GLY A 47 25.36 -31.46 8.37
CA GLY A 47 25.59 -30.06 8.11
C GLY A 47 26.72 -29.84 7.13
N GLU A 48 26.40 -29.44 5.92
CA GLU A 48 27.35 -28.81 5.01
C GLU A 48 26.57 -27.99 3.95
N ASN A 49 26.87 -26.69 3.96
CA ASN A 49 26.63 -25.75 2.85
C ASN A 49 25.18 -25.39 2.46
N MET A 50 24.52 -24.54 3.26
CA MET A 50 23.52 -23.65 2.69
C MET A 50 24.19 -22.63 1.77
N PRO A 51 23.63 -22.35 0.59
CA PRO A 51 24.17 -21.32 -0.30
C PRO A 51 24.08 -19.94 0.39
N ARG A 52 25.22 -19.28 0.55
CA ARG A 52 25.32 -17.87 0.99
C ARG A 52 24.72 -16.95 -0.07
N THR A 53 23.40 -16.73 -0.08
CA THR A 53 22.75 -15.73 -0.93
C THR A 53 21.46 -15.19 -0.34
N PHE A 54 21.49 -14.69 0.90
CA PHE A 54 20.52 -13.68 1.34
C PHE A 54 21.17 -12.30 1.25
N ARG A 55 21.63 -11.91 0.07
CA ARG A 55 22.03 -10.52 -0.16
C ARG A 55 20.81 -9.75 -0.62
N SER A 56 20.31 -8.87 0.23
CA SER A 56 19.40 -7.78 -0.14
C SER A 56 20.16 -6.72 -0.97
N GLY A 57 20.66 -7.12 -2.11
CA GLY A 57 21.09 -6.24 -3.16
C GLY A 57 19.93 -6.14 -4.13
N ILE A 58 19.23 -5.01 -4.21
CA ILE A 58 18.53 -4.65 -5.44
C ILE A 58 19.60 -4.79 -6.52
N PRO A 59 19.47 -5.73 -7.49
CA PRO A 59 20.43 -5.81 -8.56
C PRO A 59 20.38 -4.46 -9.24
N SER A 60 21.47 -3.69 -9.21
CA SER A 60 21.59 -2.48 -10.01
C SER A 60 21.34 -2.90 -11.44
N PRO A 61 20.27 -2.46 -12.10
CA PRO A 61 20.08 -2.76 -13.50
C PRO A 61 21.35 -2.28 -14.21
N GLN A 62 21.92 -3.11 -15.08
CA GLN A 62 23.00 -2.64 -15.96
C GLN A 62 22.33 -1.70 -16.96
N ILE A 63 22.29 -0.42 -16.61
CA ILE A 63 21.70 0.62 -17.44
C ILE A 63 22.65 0.81 -18.63
N GLN A 64 22.14 0.53 -19.82
CA GLN A 64 22.83 1.01 -21.03
C GLN A 64 22.52 2.48 -21.16
N PRO A 65 23.55 3.36 -21.27
CA PRO A 65 23.30 4.79 -21.41
C PRO A 65 22.48 5.07 -22.66
N HIS A 66 21.25 5.58 -22.50
CA HIS A 66 20.39 5.98 -23.62
C HIS A 66 20.85 7.29 -24.28
N PHE A 67 21.76 8.01 -23.65
CA PHE A 67 22.30 9.29 -24.08
C PHE A 67 23.81 9.20 -24.27
N ARG A 68 24.34 9.95 -25.26
CA ARG A 68 25.78 10.15 -25.39
C ARG A 68 26.27 11.04 -24.24
N PRO A 69 27.54 10.94 -23.84
CA PRO A 69 28.08 11.77 -22.76
C PRO A 69 27.83 13.28 -22.94
N ASP A 70 27.82 13.77 -24.14
CA ASP A 70 27.64 15.20 -24.48
C ASP A 70 26.17 15.63 -24.59
N ASP A 71 25.22 14.68 -24.52
CA ASP A 71 23.77 14.93 -24.66
C ASP A 71 23.08 15.12 -23.29
N TYR A 72 23.84 15.10 -22.18
CA TYR A 72 23.25 15.27 -20.87
C TYR A 72 22.98 16.74 -20.55
N ASN A 73 21.74 16.98 -20.12
CA ASN A 73 21.32 18.17 -19.41
C ASN A 73 20.66 17.76 -18.07
N LEU A 74 20.21 18.71 -17.28
CA LEU A 74 19.68 18.44 -15.96
C LEU A 74 18.43 17.53 -16.01
N GLY A 75 17.55 17.72 -17.01
CA GLY A 75 16.35 16.89 -17.19
C GLY A 75 16.69 15.46 -17.60
N THR A 76 17.57 15.27 -18.59
CA THR A 76 18.01 13.92 -19.00
C THR A 76 18.85 13.23 -17.91
N ARG A 77 19.59 13.99 -17.07
CA ARG A 77 20.25 13.47 -15.88
C ARG A 77 19.22 12.96 -14.86
N LEU A 78 18.14 13.70 -14.60
CA LEU A 78 17.06 13.25 -13.75
C LEU A 78 16.44 11.96 -14.30
N ALA A 79 16.17 11.90 -15.60
CA ALA A 79 15.64 10.68 -16.24
C ALA A 79 16.58 9.48 -16.05
N TYR A 80 17.88 9.67 -16.20
CA TYR A 80 18.87 8.63 -15.91
C TYR A 80 18.83 8.18 -14.44
N ARG A 81 18.73 9.12 -13.48
CA ARG A 81 18.61 8.79 -12.06
C ARG A 81 17.36 7.97 -11.75
N MET A 82 16.23 8.32 -12.36
CA MET A 82 14.99 7.56 -12.21
C MET A 82 15.17 6.11 -12.67
N GLU A 83 15.75 5.92 -13.84
CA GLU A 83 16.02 4.58 -14.38
C GLU A 83 17.00 3.80 -13.49
N GLU A 84 18.10 4.45 -13.04
CA GLU A 84 19.07 3.85 -12.12
C GLU A 84 18.45 3.36 -10.81
N LEU A 85 17.41 4.04 -10.34
CA LEU A 85 16.65 3.69 -9.15
C LEU A 85 15.56 2.63 -9.41
N GLY A 86 15.46 2.13 -10.63
CA GLY A 86 14.46 1.14 -11.03
C GLY A 86 13.04 1.73 -11.17
N VAL A 87 12.93 3.05 -11.34
CA VAL A 87 11.68 3.71 -11.67
C VAL A 87 11.40 3.50 -13.15
N THR A 88 10.26 2.93 -13.47
CA THR A 88 9.77 2.76 -14.85
C THR A 88 8.64 3.72 -15.18
N ASP A 89 7.95 4.20 -14.14
CA ASP A 89 6.80 5.06 -14.28
C ASP A 89 6.88 6.22 -13.29
N TYR A 90 6.50 7.42 -13.73
CA TYR A 90 6.43 8.59 -12.86
C TYR A 90 5.08 9.30 -13.02
N PHE A 91 4.63 9.92 -11.94
CA PHE A 91 3.32 10.57 -11.89
C PHE A 91 3.46 12.07 -12.15
N ALA A 92 2.55 12.65 -12.93
CA ALA A 92 2.68 14.05 -13.29
C ALA A 92 1.34 14.76 -13.42
N VAL A 93 1.37 16.05 -13.08
CA VAL A 93 0.36 17.03 -13.47
C VAL A 93 1.10 18.17 -14.17
N PRO A 94 0.87 18.40 -15.48
CA PRO A 94 1.58 19.42 -16.22
C PRO A 94 1.17 20.83 -15.81
N GLY A 95 2.09 21.77 -15.93
CA GLY A 95 1.88 23.20 -15.82
C GLY A 95 3.03 23.94 -16.49
N ASP A 96 2.87 25.23 -16.72
CA ASP A 96 3.81 26.03 -17.52
C ASP A 96 5.25 26.03 -17.02
N PHE A 97 5.48 25.86 -15.71
CA PHE A 97 6.84 25.82 -15.16
C PHE A 97 7.48 24.43 -15.13
N ASN A 98 6.82 23.38 -15.64
CA ASN A 98 7.43 22.04 -15.71
C ASN A 98 7.42 21.41 -17.10
N MET A 99 6.87 22.09 -18.14
CA MET A 99 6.76 21.49 -19.48
C MET A 99 8.13 21.22 -20.10
N SER A 100 9.09 22.17 -20.03
CA SER A 100 10.44 21.97 -20.53
C SER A 100 11.15 20.79 -19.86
N LEU A 101 10.92 20.59 -18.58
CA LEU A 101 11.43 19.42 -17.86
C LEU A 101 10.76 18.12 -18.32
N LEU A 102 9.43 18.13 -18.48
CA LEU A 102 8.69 16.96 -18.96
C LEU A 102 9.15 16.55 -20.37
N ASP A 103 9.44 17.51 -21.26
CA ASP A 103 10.00 17.23 -22.59
C ASP A 103 11.37 16.50 -22.50
N GLU A 104 12.20 16.87 -21.54
CA GLU A 104 13.48 16.20 -21.32
C GLU A 104 13.28 14.76 -20.77
N LEU A 105 12.36 14.57 -19.83
CA LEU A 105 12.05 13.25 -19.29
C LEU A 105 11.47 12.30 -20.35
N LEU A 106 10.62 12.82 -21.27
CA LEU A 106 10.00 12.03 -22.34
C LEU A 106 11.01 11.55 -23.42
N LYS A 107 12.23 12.09 -23.45
CA LYS A 107 13.31 11.57 -24.31
C LYS A 107 13.76 10.17 -23.88
N ASN A 108 13.65 9.83 -22.59
CA ASN A 108 13.97 8.50 -22.09
C ASN A 108 12.77 7.56 -22.29
N LYS A 109 12.89 6.63 -23.24
CA LYS A 109 11.80 5.70 -23.59
C LYS A 109 11.63 4.54 -22.60
N ALA A 110 12.54 4.38 -21.65
CA ALA A 110 12.38 3.43 -20.53
C ALA A 110 11.42 3.96 -19.45
N LEU A 111 11.12 5.27 -19.46
CA LEU A 111 10.22 5.91 -18.52
C LEU A 111 8.86 6.18 -19.14
N ARG A 112 7.79 5.88 -18.42
CA ARG A 112 6.43 6.21 -18.82
C ARG A 112 5.84 7.27 -17.88
N MET A 113 5.32 8.35 -18.46
CA MET A 113 4.58 9.37 -17.74
C MET A 113 3.14 8.91 -17.47
N VAL A 114 2.72 8.96 -16.22
CA VAL A 114 1.35 8.73 -15.77
C VAL A 114 0.74 10.06 -15.35
N GLY A 115 -0.06 10.66 -16.24
CA GLY A 115 -0.82 11.86 -15.93
C GLY A 115 -1.99 11.53 -15.00
N CYS A 116 -2.11 12.23 -13.87
CA CYS A 116 -3.18 12.06 -12.87
C CYS A 116 -4.20 13.19 -12.94
N CYS A 117 -5.36 13.01 -12.32
CA CYS A 117 -6.45 13.99 -12.34
C CYS A 117 -6.13 15.26 -11.55
N ASN A 118 -5.32 15.16 -10.51
CA ASN A 118 -4.80 16.26 -9.70
C ASN A 118 -3.54 15.82 -8.94
N GLU A 119 -2.88 16.77 -8.30
CA GLU A 119 -1.59 16.52 -7.65
C GLU A 119 -1.72 15.69 -6.37
N LEU A 120 -2.81 15.85 -5.60
CA LEU A 120 -3.07 14.99 -4.43
C LEU A 120 -3.15 13.52 -4.83
N ASN A 121 -3.91 13.25 -5.90
CA ASN A 121 -4.04 11.90 -6.45
C ASN A 121 -2.73 11.37 -7.00
N ALA A 122 -1.93 12.22 -7.68
CA ALA A 122 -0.59 11.87 -8.12
C ALA A 122 0.32 11.48 -6.94
N GLY A 123 0.20 12.20 -5.82
CA GLY A 123 0.92 11.91 -4.59
C GLY A 123 0.55 10.56 -3.98
N TYR A 124 -0.73 10.26 -3.89
CA TYR A 124 -1.19 8.96 -3.40
C TYR A 124 -0.88 7.81 -4.37
N ALA A 125 -0.89 8.06 -5.68
CA ALA A 125 -0.44 7.08 -6.66
C ALA A 125 1.07 6.80 -6.50
N ALA A 126 1.89 7.83 -6.31
CA ALA A 126 3.30 7.66 -6.01
C ALA A 126 3.56 6.91 -4.71
N ASP A 127 2.75 7.14 -3.65
CA ASP A 127 2.79 6.36 -2.41
C ASP A 127 2.58 4.87 -2.71
N GLY A 128 1.52 4.52 -3.44
CA GLY A 128 1.24 3.13 -3.85
C GLY A 128 2.35 2.52 -4.69
N TYR A 129 2.95 3.28 -5.61
CA TYR A 129 4.08 2.84 -6.45
C TYR A 129 5.34 2.61 -5.61
N ALA A 130 5.67 3.50 -4.67
CA ALA A 130 6.80 3.33 -3.76
C ALA A 130 6.66 2.09 -2.86
N ARG A 131 5.43 1.65 -2.57
CA ARG A 131 5.17 0.40 -1.82
C ARG A 131 5.34 -0.87 -2.67
N SER A 132 5.18 -0.77 -3.98
CA SER A 132 5.04 -1.93 -4.88
C SER A 132 6.19 -2.10 -5.86
N SER A 133 6.75 -1.01 -6.39
CA SER A 133 7.79 -1.07 -7.43
C SER A 133 9.07 -1.76 -6.94
N PRO A 134 9.82 -2.42 -7.83
CA PRO A 134 11.06 -3.11 -7.47
C PRO A 134 12.09 -2.20 -6.80
N GLY A 135 12.22 -0.96 -7.26
CA GLY A 135 13.14 0.05 -6.70
C GLY A 135 12.66 0.66 -5.40
N ARG A 136 11.39 0.50 -5.06
CA ARG A 136 10.77 1.13 -3.88
C ARG A 136 10.98 2.65 -3.82
N VAL A 137 11.03 3.28 -4.98
CA VAL A 137 11.18 4.73 -5.16
C VAL A 137 10.13 5.21 -6.15
N ALA A 138 9.45 6.30 -5.84
CA ALA A 138 8.50 6.96 -6.73
C ALA A 138 8.96 8.39 -7.06
N VAL A 139 8.56 8.88 -8.24
CA VAL A 139 8.83 10.25 -8.67
C VAL A 139 7.51 10.92 -9.08
N ILE A 140 7.35 12.17 -8.65
CA ILE A 140 6.20 13.02 -9.00
C ILE A 140 6.72 14.31 -9.59
N VAL A 141 6.10 14.76 -10.69
CA VAL A 141 6.42 16.03 -11.32
C VAL A 141 5.18 16.93 -11.32
N VAL A 142 5.27 18.08 -10.67
CA VAL A 142 4.17 19.05 -10.51
C VAL A 142 4.64 20.47 -10.84
N THR A 143 3.73 21.41 -11.01
CA THR A 143 4.08 22.82 -11.19
C THR A 143 4.30 23.54 -9.87
N PHE A 144 4.82 24.79 -9.95
CA PHE A 144 5.20 25.60 -8.81
C PHE A 144 4.01 25.94 -7.90
N MET A 145 4.24 25.93 -6.63
CA MET A 145 3.33 26.25 -5.50
C MET A 145 1.92 25.65 -5.63
N VAL A 146 1.12 26.07 -6.61
CA VAL A 146 -0.27 25.59 -6.74
C VAL A 146 -0.33 24.07 -6.86
N GLY A 147 0.59 23.46 -7.64
CA GLY A 147 0.70 22.01 -7.74
C GLY A 147 1.36 21.41 -6.50
N GLY A 148 2.48 22.00 -6.05
CA GLY A 148 3.17 21.55 -4.85
C GLY A 148 2.28 21.56 -3.61
N LEU A 149 1.54 22.62 -3.36
CA LEU A 149 0.68 22.72 -2.16
C LEU A 149 -0.55 21.79 -2.23
N SER A 150 -1.09 21.54 -3.42
CA SER A 150 -2.10 20.47 -3.59
C SER A 150 -1.59 19.10 -3.21
N LEU A 151 -0.28 18.84 -3.39
CA LEU A 151 0.39 17.58 -3.16
C LEU A 151 0.79 17.36 -1.69
N ILE A 152 1.02 18.43 -0.91
CA ILE A 152 1.72 18.37 0.37
C ILE A 152 1.10 17.38 1.37
N ASN A 153 -0.23 17.22 1.35
CA ASN A 153 -0.93 16.27 2.21
C ASN A 153 -0.53 14.81 1.93
N ALA A 154 -0.39 14.44 0.66
CA ALA A 154 0.06 13.10 0.28
C ALA A 154 1.53 12.86 0.68
N ILE A 155 2.37 13.90 0.59
CA ILE A 155 3.79 13.80 0.96
C ILE A 155 3.95 13.67 2.47
N ALA A 156 3.13 14.36 3.27
CA ALA A 156 3.09 14.16 4.72
C ALA A 156 2.72 12.71 5.08
N GLY A 157 1.75 12.12 4.37
CA GLY A 157 1.41 10.71 4.49
C GLY A 157 2.58 9.78 4.14
N ALA A 158 3.23 10.00 3.00
CA ALA A 158 4.40 9.23 2.58
C ALA A 158 5.58 9.39 3.57
N TYR A 159 5.76 10.58 4.14
CA TYR A 159 6.76 10.82 5.19
C TYR A 159 6.47 9.99 6.43
N SER A 160 5.24 9.98 6.91
CA SER A 160 4.85 9.21 8.09
C SER A 160 5.01 7.69 7.89
N GLU A 161 4.81 7.22 6.66
CA GLU A 161 4.94 5.81 6.28
C GLU A 161 6.38 5.37 5.91
N GLY A 162 7.34 6.30 5.88
CA GLY A 162 8.74 5.98 5.57
C GLY A 162 8.98 5.62 4.10
N LEU A 163 8.30 6.29 3.18
CA LEU A 163 8.38 5.99 1.75
C LEU A 163 9.35 6.92 1.02
N ARG A 164 10.03 6.36 0.03
CA ARG A 164 10.96 7.08 -0.84
C ARG A 164 10.20 7.71 -2.00
N VAL A 165 9.87 9.00 -1.86
CA VAL A 165 9.16 9.77 -2.88
C VAL A 165 9.98 11.01 -3.22
N VAL A 166 10.37 11.13 -4.48
CA VAL A 166 11.07 12.30 -5.02
C VAL A 166 10.04 13.22 -5.66
N VAL A 167 9.78 14.36 -5.03
CA VAL A 167 8.90 15.39 -5.56
C VAL A 167 9.72 16.38 -6.34
N ILE A 168 9.41 16.52 -7.63
CA ILE A 168 9.98 17.51 -8.51
C ILE A 168 8.93 18.58 -8.80
N SER A 169 9.21 19.80 -8.44
CA SER A 169 8.37 20.96 -8.79
C SER A 169 9.07 21.82 -9.80
N GLY A 170 8.48 22.02 -10.98
CA GLY A 170 8.90 23.10 -11.84
C GLY A 170 8.72 24.44 -11.13
N CYS A 171 9.58 25.40 -11.37
CA CYS A 171 9.42 26.73 -10.79
C CYS A 171 9.84 27.82 -11.79
N PRO A 172 9.49 29.10 -11.53
CA PRO A 172 9.86 30.20 -12.43
C PRO A 172 11.35 30.24 -12.71
N PRO A 173 11.76 30.71 -13.91
CA PRO A 173 13.18 30.92 -14.23
C PRO A 173 13.87 31.77 -13.16
N GLN A 174 15.15 31.50 -12.92
CA GLN A 174 15.93 32.16 -11.83
C GLN A 174 15.84 33.70 -11.90
N THR A 175 15.78 34.27 -13.10
CA THR A 175 15.62 35.72 -13.31
C THR A 175 14.30 36.27 -12.78
N LYS A 176 13.25 35.45 -12.71
CA LYS A 176 11.93 35.83 -12.20
C LYS A 176 11.74 35.53 -10.70
N LEU A 177 12.72 34.94 -10.05
CA LEU A 177 12.68 34.66 -8.61
C LEU A 177 13.11 35.86 -7.75
N SER A 178 13.59 36.94 -8.35
CA SER A 178 13.96 38.16 -7.62
C SER A 178 12.72 38.80 -6.94
N PRO A 179 12.89 39.51 -5.81
CA PRO A 179 11.77 40.08 -5.05
C PRO A 179 10.94 41.12 -5.79
N ASP A 180 11.52 41.80 -6.79
CA ASP A 180 10.89 42.81 -7.61
C ASP A 180 10.01 42.24 -8.75
N GLN A 181 10.09 40.95 -8.99
CA GLN A 181 9.30 40.27 -10.02
C GLN A 181 7.99 39.72 -9.44
N MET A 182 6.87 40.05 -10.08
CA MET A 182 5.58 39.45 -9.78
C MET A 182 5.33 38.28 -10.73
N VAL A 183 5.15 37.10 -10.16
CA VAL A 183 4.97 35.87 -10.93
C VAL A 183 3.69 35.19 -10.46
N HIS A 184 2.95 34.59 -11.39
CA HIS A 184 1.78 33.79 -11.05
C HIS A 184 2.17 32.50 -10.30
N HIS A 185 1.22 31.76 -9.77
CA HIS A 185 1.44 30.61 -8.88
C HIS A 185 2.23 30.99 -7.62
N THR A 186 2.12 32.23 -7.16
CA THR A 186 2.66 32.72 -5.88
C THR A 186 1.56 33.33 -5.04
N LEU A 187 1.87 33.74 -3.82
CA LEU A 187 0.94 34.46 -2.94
C LEU A 187 0.82 35.95 -3.29
N GLY A 188 1.40 36.41 -4.41
CA GLY A 188 1.41 37.82 -4.78
C GLY A 188 2.34 38.66 -3.91
N THR A 189 3.33 38.06 -3.27
CA THR A 189 4.33 38.71 -2.42
C THR A 189 5.72 38.65 -3.05
N ALA A 190 6.62 39.51 -2.58
CA ALA A 190 8.02 39.52 -3.00
C ALA A 190 8.73 38.19 -2.71
N GLU A 191 8.33 37.53 -1.63
CA GLU A 191 8.89 36.25 -1.21
C GLU A 191 8.34 35.09 -2.04
N LYS A 192 9.18 34.12 -2.39
CA LYS A 192 8.84 32.97 -3.24
C LYS A 192 9.32 31.63 -2.66
N ASP A 193 9.67 31.58 -1.36
CA ASP A 193 10.21 30.39 -0.70
C ASP A 193 9.18 29.69 0.20
N GLN A 194 7.89 30.07 0.07
CA GLN A 194 6.84 29.50 0.92
C GLN A 194 6.74 27.97 0.76
N SER A 195 6.73 27.48 -0.48
CA SER A 195 6.71 26.04 -0.77
C SER A 195 7.91 25.32 -0.16
N LEU A 196 9.12 25.85 -0.32
CA LEU A 196 10.33 25.26 0.28
C LEU A 196 10.21 25.12 1.80
N ARG A 197 9.71 26.15 2.48
CA ARG A 197 9.52 26.11 3.94
C ARG A 197 8.44 25.10 4.34
N MET A 198 7.32 25.07 3.63
CA MET A 198 6.23 24.14 3.94
C MET A 198 6.64 22.68 3.73
N PHE A 199 7.33 22.39 2.63
CA PHE A 199 7.84 21.06 2.38
C PHE A 199 8.97 20.63 3.32
N LYS A 200 9.72 21.57 3.90
CA LYS A 200 10.74 21.26 4.90
C LYS A 200 10.18 20.51 6.10
N GLU A 201 8.92 20.75 6.46
CA GLU A 201 8.27 20.08 7.60
C GLU A 201 7.83 18.64 7.28
N VAL A 202 7.70 18.28 6.01
CA VAL A 202 7.15 16.97 5.57
C VAL A 202 8.11 16.20 4.65
N THR A 203 9.37 16.62 4.57
CA THR A 203 10.40 15.97 3.74
C THR A 203 11.74 15.90 4.45
N ALA A 204 12.61 14.97 4.04
CA ALA A 204 13.99 14.88 4.55
C ALA A 204 14.91 15.94 3.96
N ALA A 205 14.56 16.51 2.81
CA ALA A 205 15.23 17.64 2.19
C ALA A 205 14.24 18.44 1.34
N SER A 206 14.35 19.77 1.36
CA SER A 206 13.59 20.69 0.53
C SER A 206 14.58 21.69 -0.07
N VAL A 207 14.76 21.66 -1.41
CA VAL A 207 15.81 22.44 -2.09
C VAL A 207 15.29 23.02 -3.39
N ARG A 208 15.70 24.27 -3.70
CA ARG A 208 15.60 24.84 -5.05
C ARG A 208 16.97 24.80 -5.71
N LEU A 209 17.04 24.23 -6.91
CA LEU A 209 18.27 24.20 -7.67
C LEU A 209 18.65 25.61 -8.15
N THR A 210 19.93 25.88 -8.23
CA THR A 210 20.47 27.14 -8.76
C THR A 210 21.47 26.83 -9.87
N GLY A 211 21.87 27.84 -10.64
CA GLY A 211 22.90 27.66 -11.67
C GLY A 211 24.27 27.20 -11.15
N HIS A 212 24.47 27.16 -9.83
CA HIS A 212 25.70 26.67 -9.21
C HIS A 212 25.55 25.19 -8.82
N ASN A 213 26.24 24.30 -9.54
CA ASN A 213 26.25 22.84 -9.33
C ASN A 213 24.87 22.18 -9.21
N PRO A 214 23.89 22.48 -10.09
CA PRO A 214 22.53 21.92 -9.95
C PRO A 214 22.51 20.40 -10.03
N ALA A 215 23.40 19.80 -10.81
CA ALA A 215 23.51 18.35 -10.95
C ALA A 215 23.89 17.65 -9.62
N GLN A 216 24.84 18.22 -8.88
CA GLN A 216 25.24 17.69 -7.58
C GLN A 216 24.12 17.87 -6.53
N ALA A 217 23.48 19.05 -6.51
CA ALA A 217 22.41 19.33 -5.57
C ALA A 217 21.20 18.40 -5.81
N LEU A 218 20.89 18.04 -7.07
CA LEU A 218 19.90 17.04 -7.43
C LEU A 218 20.27 15.67 -6.87
N ASP A 219 21.51 15.22 -7.10
CA ASP A 219 21.98 13.91 -6.64
C ASP A 219 22.00 13.82 -5.10
N ASP A 220 22.42 14.89 -4.41
CA ASP A 220 22.45 14.94 -2.95
C ASP A 220 21.04 14.84 -2.35
N ALA A 221 20.06 15.52 -2.96
CA ALA A 221 18.67 15.43 -2.51
C ALA A 221 18.10 14.01 -2.73
N ILE A 222 18.37 13.40 -3.89
CA ILE A 222 17.97 12.01 -4.16
C ILE A 222 18.66 11.07 -3.17
N GLY A 223 19.96 11.23 -2.94
CA GLY A 223 20.72 10.46 -1.94
C GLY A 223 20.08 10.56 -0.56
N ARG A 224 19.64 11.75 -0.16
CA ARG A 224 18.97 11.96 1.12
C ARG A 224 17.65 11.19 1.22
N CYS A 225 16.87 11.13 0.12
CA CYS A 225 15.65 10.31 0.05
C CYS A 225 15.94 8.83 0.32
N LEU A 226 17.00 8.32 -0.30
CA LEU A 226 17.39 6.91 -0.18
C LEU A 226 17.89 6.56 1.21
N ASP A 227 18.77 7.39 1.76
CA ASP A 227 19.41 7.18 3.07
C ASP A 227 18.40 7.22 4.23
N THR A 228 17.39 8.09 4.13
CA THR A 228 16.41 8.28 5.19
C THR A 228 15.13 7.49 5.01
N SER A 229 14.91 6.89 3.84
CA SER A 229 13.61 6.35 3.43
C SER A 229 12.47 7.35 3.70
N ARG A 230 12.64 8.61 3.25
CA ARG A 230 11.67 9.71 3.41
C ARG A 230 11.55 10.51 2.11
N PRO A 231 10.42 11.18 1.89
CA PRO A 231 10.27 12.06 0.73
C PRO A 231 11.28 13.20 0.71
N VAL A 232 11.58 13.69 -0.49
CA VAL A 232 12.33 14.92 -0.72
C VAL A 232 11.58 15.82 -1.70
N TYR A 233 11.78 17.14 -1.60
CA TYR A 233 11.17 18.14 -2.46
C TYR A 233 12.25 18.95 -3.18
N ILE A 234 12.21 18.99 -4.50
CA ILE A 234 13.21 19.62 -5.35
C ILE A 234 12.50 20.56 -6.32
N GLU A 235 12.77 21.87 -6.22
CA GLU A 235 12.34 22.85 -7.21
C GLU A 235 13.39 23.00 -8.30
N ILE A 236 12.98 22.82 -9.55
CA ILE A 236 13.81 22.98 -10.73
C ILE A 236 13.33 24.21 -11.50
N PRO A 237 14.08 25.33 -11.48
CA PRO A 237 13.81 26.47 -12.34
C PRO A 237 13.73 26.06 -13.82
N ASP A 238 12.73 26.59 -14.55
CA ASP A 238 12.44 26.23 -15.92
C ASP A 238 13.66 26.42 -16.85
N ASP A 239 14.45 27.48 -16.61
CA ASP A 239 15.69 27.78 -17.36
C ASP A 239 16.84 26.80 -17.05
N LEU A 240 16.71 25.95 -16.02
CA LEU A 240 17.72 24.93 -15.71
C LEU A 240 17.40 23.55 -16.30
N ALA A 241 16.16 23.28 -16.70
CA ALA A 241 15.78 21.95 -17.18
C ALA A 241 16.68 21.43 -18.30
N GLN A 242 17.06 22.32 -19.22
CA GLN A 242 17.91 22.03 -20.37
C GLN A 242 19.37 22.45 -20.18
N LEU A 243 19.78 22.86 -18.98
CA LEU A 243 21.14 23.25 -18.69
C LEU A 243 22.10 22.06 -18.90
N PRO A 244 23.10 22.16 -19.82
CA PRO A 244 24.06 21.08 -20.01
C PRO A 244 24.79 20.72 -18.70
N CYS A 245 25.02 19.44 -18.50
CA CYS A 245 25.77 18.94 -17.35
C CYS A 245 26.57 17.68 -17.72
N ASP A 246 27.53 17.33 -16.89
CA ASP A 246 28.32 16.12 -17.07
C ASP A 246 27.44 14.86 -17.00
N ALA A 247 27.86 13.82 -17.73
CA ALA A 247 27.25 12.49 -17.63
C ALA A 247 27.25 12.01 -16.18
N PRO A 248 26.12 11.50 -15.66
CA PRO A 248 26.04 11.05 -14.29
C PRO A 248 26.96 9.84 -14.06
N ARG A 249 27.74 9.88 -12.99
CA ARG A 249 28.37 8.67 -12.46
C ARG A 249 27.31 7.90 -11.68
N SER A 250 27.41 6.57 -11.66
CA SER A 250 26.48 5.76 -10.86
C SER A 250 26.41 6.31 -9.43
N LEU A 251 25.20 6.50 -8.94
CA LEU A 251 25.00 6.75 -7.51
C LEU A 251 25.58 5.52 -6.84
N SER A 252 26.66 5.72 -6.09
CA SER A 252 27.08 4.69 -5.15
C SER A 252 25.91 4.55 -4.17
N LEU A 253 24.95 3.70 -4.53
CA LEU A 253 24.01 3.18 -3.54
C LEU A 253 24.91 2.52 -2.52
N ARG A 254 25.29 3.26 -1.47
CA ARG A 254 25.93 2.64 -0.34
C ARG A 254 24.95 1.58 0.09
N PRO A 255 25.26 0.27 -0.05
CA PRO A 255 24.53 -0.68 0.74
C PRO A 255 24.60 -0.12 2.15
N PRO A 256 23.51 -0.08 2.91
CA PRO A 256 23.56 0.32 4.31
C PRO A 256 24.80 -0.35 4.87
N ALA A 257 25.72 0.44 5.39
CA ALA A 257 27.10 0.03 5.59
C ALA A 257 27.10 -1.33 6.31
N LEU A 258 27.49 -2.39 5.61
CA LEU A 258 27.65 -3.75 6.14
C LEU A 258 28.89 -3.81 7.07
N CYS A 259 29.20 -2.71 7.74
CA CYS A 259 30.17 -2.69 8.81
C CYS A 259 29.47 -3.24 10.05
N LYS A 260 29.63 -4.54 10.31
CA LYS A 260 29.34 -5.09 11.63
C LYS A 260 30.04 -4.17 12.65
N THR A 261 29.24 -3.58 13.52
CA THR A 261 29.82 -2.73 14.57
C THR A 261 30.59 -3.64 15.55
N PRO A 262 31.66 -3.15 16.19
CA PRO A 262 32.41 -3.96 17.18
C PRO A 262 31.56 -4.47 18.35
N HIS A 263 30.35 -3.91 18.51
CA HIS A 263 29.42 -4.24 19.59
C HIS A 263 28.38 -5.31 19.22
N THR A 264 28.31 -5.77 17.97
CA THR A 264 27.26 -6.70 17.49
C THR A 264 27.22 -7.99 18.31
N ALA A 265 28.37 -8.61 18.59
CA ALA A 265 28.43 -9.85 19.37
C ALA A 265 27.89 -9.67 20.79
N SER A 266 28.26 -8.58 21.49
CA SER A 266 27.79 -8.31 22.86
C SER A 266 26.28 -7.97 22.88
N THR A 267 25.77 -7.35 21.84
CA THR A 267 24.32 -7.07 21.69
C THR A 267 23.55 -8.37 21.49
N ILE A 268 24.03 -9.28 20.64
CA ILE A 268 23.42 -10.60 20.42
C ILE A 268 23.42 -11.41 21.72
N ASP A 269 24.54 -11.44 22.46
CA ASP A 269 24.62 -12.13 23.76
C ASP A 269 23.61 -11.57 24.75
N SER A 270 23.43 -10.25 24.79
CA SER A 270 22.42 -9.59 25.64
C SER A 270 20.98 -9.97 25.25
N ILE A 271 20.70 -9.99 23.94
CA ILE A 271 19.40 -10.45 23.42
C ILE A 271 19.14 -11.91 23.82
N ILE A 272 20.14 -12.78 23.62
CA ILE A 272 20.05 -14.20 24.00
C ILE A 272 19.78 -14.35 25.50
N GLY A 273 20.45 -13.57 26.37
CA GLY A 273 20.24 -13.57 27.81
C GLY A 273 18.80 -13.21 28.19
N VAL A 274 18.23 -12.15 27.62
CA VAL A 274 16.82 -11.76 27.81
C VAL A 274 15.88 -12.84 27.31
N TRP A 275 16.17 -13.39 26.12
CA TRP A 275 15.38 -14.45 25.53
C TRP A 275 15.36 -15.72 26.39
N GLN A 276 16.50 -16.15 26.90
CA GLN A 276 16.60 -17.35 27.75
C GLN A 276 15.79 -17.22 29.04
N ALA A 277 15.77 -16.04 29.64
CA ALA A 277 15.05 -15.76 30.89
C ALA A 277 13.51 -15.78 30.70
N ALA A 278 13.01 -15.45 29.52
CA ALA A 278 11.57 -15.42 29.24
C ALA A 278 10.97 -16.83 29.24
N LYS A 279 9.77 -16.98 29.79
CA LYS A 279 9.02 -18.26 29.85
C LYS A 279 7.89 -18.32 28.83
N LYS A 280 7.28 -17.18 28.53
CA LYS A 280 6.13 -17.04 27.62
C LYS A 280 6.37 -15.87 26.65
N PRO A 281 7.45 -15.87 25.87
CA PRO A 281 7.68 -14.79 24.91
C PRO A 281 6.70 -14.85 23.75
N ILE A 282 6.48 -13.68 23.15
CA ILE A 282 5.73 -13.51 21.89
C ILE A 282 6.53 -12.64 20.93
N LEU A 283 6.49 -12.97 19.64
CA LEU A 283 7.00 -12.13 18.58
C LEU A 283 5.94 -11.17 18.07
N LEU A 284 6.31 -9.93 17.82
CA LEU A 284 5.42 -8.93 17.21
C LEU A 284 6.17 -8.18 16.12
N PHE A 285 5.69 -8.29 14.88
CA PHE A 285 6.27 -7.63 13.73
C PHE A 285 5.47 -6.39 13.35
N GLY A 286 6.18 -5.28 13.17
CA GLY A 286 5.59 -4.01 12.76
C GLY A 286 5.97 -3.61 11.33
N PRO A 287 5.34 -2.57 10.78
CA PRO A 287 5.47 -2.19 9.37
C PRO A 287 6.86 -1.69 8.98
N ASN A 288 7.70 -1.23 9.93
CA ASN A 288 9.02 -0.71 9.63
C ASN A 288 9.95 -1.76 9.00
N VAL A 289 9.66 -3.07 9.18
CA VAL A 289 10.43 -4.13 8.53
C VAL A 289 10.21 -4.23 7.02
N ARG A 290 9.11 -3.67 6.46
CA ARG A 290 8.77 -3.80 5.03
C ARG A 290 9.86 -3.28 4.10
N GLN A 291 10.60 -2.27 4.51
CA GLN A 291 11.64 -1.63 3.69
C GLN A 291 13.03 -2.18 3.97
N THR A 292 13.23 -2.90 5.09
CA THR A 292 14.55 -3.22 5.63
C THR A 292 14.82 -4.72 5.71
N VAL A 293 13.80 -5.58 5.80
CA VAL A 293 13.96 -7.02 6.03
C VAL A 293 13.33 -7.84 4.91
N VAL A 294 14.05 -8.90 4.49
CA VAL A 294 13.54 -9.86 3.50
C VAL A 294 12.46 -10.75 4.16
N PRO A 295 11.28 -10.93 3.53
CA PRO A 295 10.17 -11.69 4.14
C PRO A 295 10.53 -13.12 4.58
N ASP A 296 11.32 -13.85 3.79
CA ASP A 296 11.72 -15.21 4.12
C ASP A 296 12.60 -15.28 5.38
N LEU A 297 13.34 -14.22 5.67
CA LEU A 297 14.14 -14.11 6.89
C LEU A 297 13.27 -13.98 8.13
N LEU A 298 12.12 -13.29 8.05
CA LEU A 298 11.15 -13.23 9.16
C LEU A 298 10.55 -14.61 9.45
N VAL A 299 10.29 -15.41 8.43
CA VAL A 299 9.82 -16.79 8.60
C VAL A 299 10.90 -17.64 9.26
N ALA A 300 12.14 -17.57 8.79
CA ALA A 300 13.27 -18.27 9.40
C ALA A 300 13.48 -17.87 10.87
N PHE A 301 13.25 -16.59 11.19
CA PHE A 301 13.35 -16.09 12.56
C PHE A 301 12.24 -16.64 13.47
N ILE A 302 10.98 -16.72 12.98
CA ILE A 302 9.89 -17.38 13.73
C ILE A 302 10.23 -18.85 13.95
N ASP A 303 10.69 -19.56 12.94
CA ASP A 303 11.07 -20.97 13.04
C ASP A 303 12.22 -21.18 14.04
N LYS A 304 13.21 -20.30 14.01
CA LYS A 304 14.36 -20.37 14.93
C LYS A 304 13.92 -20.21 16.39
N LEU A 305 13.05 -19.25 16.67
CA LEU A 305 12.62 -18.93 18.04
C LEU A 305 11.54 -19.89 18.57
N GLY A 306 10.63 -20.40 17.72
CA GLY A 306 9.63 -21.40 18.05
C GLY A 306 8.60 -20.94 19.09
N CYS A 307 8.16 -19.68 19.02
CA CYS A 307 7.13 -19.12 19.89
C CYS A 307 6.00 -18.47 19.06
N PRO A 308 4.83 -18.19 19.66
CA PRO A 308 3.75 -17.50 18.99
C PRO A 308 4.20 -16.15 18.42
N ALA A 309 3.64 -15.80 17.25
CA ALA A 309 3.94 -14.56 16.54
C ALA A 309 2.67 -13.83 16.11
N CYS A 310 2.68 -12.51 16.19
CA CYS A 310 1.64 -11.61 15.70
C CYS A 310 2.25 -10.54 14.79
N VAL A 311 1.39 -9.87 14.05
CA VAL A 311 1.77 -8.67 13.28
C VAL A 311 0.95 -7.47 13.77
N GLN A 312 1.48 -6.25 13.68
CA GLN A 312 0.67 -5.04 13.82
C GLN A 312 -0.31 -4.92 12.63
N PRO A 313 -1.40 -4.12 12.72
CA PRO A 313 -2.41 -4.04 11.65
C PRO A 313 -1.81 -3.64 10.29
N ASP A 314 -0.93 -2.65 10.27
CA ASP A 314 -0.21 -2.19 9.10
C ASP A 314 1.00 -3.06 8.75
N GLY A 315 1.31 -4.04 9.58
CA GLY A 315 2.25 -5.15 9.35
C GLY A 315 1.62 -6.41 8.75
N LYS A 316 0.31 -6.46 8.52
CA LYS A 316 -0.37 -7.62 7.90
C LYS A 316 0.30 -7.98 6.58
N SER A 317 0.43 -9.27 6.28
CA SER A 317 1.18 -9.89 5.19
C SER A 317 2.73 -9.90 5.31
N LEU A 318 3.32 -9.36 6.37
CA LEU A 318 4.77 -9.47 6.59
C LEU A 318 5.24 -10.91 6.74
N VAL A 319 4.38 -11.73 7.33
CA VAL A 319 4.59 -13.18 7.50
C VAL A 319 3.36 -13.93 7.02
N PRO A 320 3.51 -15.16 6.51
CA PRO A 320 2.37 -15.96 6.06
C PRO A 320 1.41 -16.26 7.21
N GLU A 321 0.12 -15.99 7.03
CA GLU A 321 -0.91 -16.23 8.06
C GLU A 321 -1.22 -17.73 8.28
N ASP A 322 -0.81 -18.58 7.33
CA ASP A 322 -0.89 -20.04 7.43
C ASP A 322 0.28 -20.67 8.21
N HIS A 323 1.26 -19.87 8.61
CA HIS A 323 2.42 -20.36 9.38
C HIS A 323 1.95 -20.89 10.76
N PRO A 324 2.45 -22.07 11.20
CA PRO A 324 1.98 -22.72 12.44
C PRO A 324 2.07 -21.88 13.73
N GLN A 325 3.00 -20.92 13.79
CA GLN A 325 3.21 -20.05 14.95
C GLN A 325 2.51 -18.70 14.84
N VAL A 326 1.98 -18.32 13.67
CA VAL A 326 1.35 -17.01 13.47
C VAL A 326 -0.09 -17.03 13.98
N LEU A 327 -0.40 -16.14 14.93
CA LEU A 327 -1.75 -15.97 15.51
C LEU A 327 -2.63 -15.06 14.65
N GLY A 328 -2.05 -14.04 14.01
CA GLY A 328 -2.76 -13.03 13.23
C GLY A 328 -2.34 -11.62 13.62
N THR A 329 -3.28 -10.68 13.56
CA THR A 329 -3.04 -9.26 13.84
C THR A 329 -3.29 -8.94 15.32
N PHE A 330 -2.28 -8.33 15.95
CA PHE A 330 -2.44 -7.72 17.27
C PHE A 330 -2.77 -6.23 17.11
N TRP A 331 -3.97 -5.85 17.51
CA TRP A 331 -4.49 -4.49 17.48
C TRP A 331 -5.24 -4.15 18.76
N CYS A 332 -4.64 -4.43 19.90
CA CYS A 332 -5.25 -4.27 21.23
C CYS A 332 -6.70 -4.81 21.24
N THR A 333 -7.65 -4.03 21.75
CA THR A 333 -9.07 -4.42 21.85
C THR A 333 -9.76 -4.71 20.51
N ALA A 334 -9.18 -4.28 19.38
CA ALA A 334 -9.69 -4.61 18.06
C ALA A 334 -9.19 -5.97 17.54
N SER A 335 -8.19 -6.57 18.19
CA SER A 335 -7.66 -7.90 17.86
C SER A 335 -8.73 -9.00 17.95
N GLU A 336 -8.45 -10.13 17.30
CA GLU A 336 -9.09 -11.38 17.71
C GLU A 336 -8.73 -11.67 19.17
N PRO A 337 -9.68 -12.12 20.01
CA PRO A 337 -9.43 -12.29 21.45
C PRO A 337 -8.22 -13.18 21.78
N VAL A 338 -7.97 -14.21 20.96
CA VAL A 338 -6.82 -15.11 21.14
C VAL A 338 -5.48 -14.37 20.95
N CYS A 339 -5.39 -13.47 19.96
CA CYS A 339 -4.19 -12.65 19.75
C CYS A 339 -3.96 -11.68 20.90
N GLU A 340 -5.03 -10.98 21.32
CA GLU A 340 -4.96 -10.04 22.44
C GLU A 340 -4.50 -10.74 23.73
N GLN A 341 -5.15 -11.85 24.09
CA GLN A 341 -4.81 -12.61 25.29
C GLN A 341 -3.38 -13.15 25.27
N ALA A 342 -2.92 -13.68 24.12
CA ALA A 342 -1.56 -14.20 24.00
C ALA A 342 -0.49 -13.13 24.21
N VAL A 343 -0.73 -11.90 23.73
CA VAL A 343 0.17 -10.77 23.94
C VAL A 343 0.14 -10.30 25.38
N LEU A 344 -1.05 -10.18 25.98
CA LEU A 344 -1.20 -9.71 27.35
C LEU A 344 -0.60 -10.69 28.38
N ASP A 345 -0.72 -12.00 28.15
CA ASP A 345 -0.21 -13.06 29.03
C ASP A 345 1.31 -13.31 28.88
N SER A 346 1.94 -12.71 27.88
CA SER A 346 3.37 -12.92 27.63
C SER A 346 4.24 -12.14 28.61
N ASP A 347 5.37 -12.74 28.98
CA ASP A 347 6.37 -12.13 29.86
C ASP A 347 7.49 -11.40 29.09
N LEU A 348 7.56 -11.57 27.76
CA LEU A 348 8.47 -10.86 26.88
C LEU A 348 7.80 -10.56 25.54
N TRP A 349 7.71 -9.29 25.22
CA TRP A 349 7.36 -8.82 23.87
C TRP A 349 8.65 -8.62 23.07
N PHE A 350 8.95 -9.56 22.21
CA PHE A 350 10.06 -9.42 21.27
C PHE A 350 9.52 -8.73 20.02
N ILE A 351 9.67 -7.42 19.96
CA ILE A 351 9.11 -6.60 18.89
C ILE A 351 10.16 -6.25 17.84
N VAL A 352 9.78 -6.31 16.57
CA VAL A 352 10.67 -6.09 15.43
C VAL A 352 10.03 -5.07 14.49
N GLY A 353 10.61 -3.88 14.39
CA GLY A 353 10.14 -2.82 13.53
C GLY A 353 8.73 -2.32 13.85
N CYS A 354 8.29 -2.47 15.10
CA CYS A 354 6.98 -1.97 15.54
C CYS A 354 6.99 -0.45 15.68
N ARG A 355 5.83 0.15 15.48
CA ARG A 355 5.58 1.55 15.79
C ARG A 355 4.26 1.67 16.57
N TRP A 356 4.17 2.70 17.39
CA TRP A 356 3.07 2.87 18.30
C TRP A 356 2.47 4.26 18.17
N THR A 357 1.18 4.31 17.86
CA THR A 357 0.35 5.52 17.93
C THR A 357 -0.88 5.21 18.79
N ASP A 358 -1.68 6.21 19.05
CA ASP A 358 -2.99 6.05 19.69
C ASP A 358 -3.91 5.08 18.91
N LEU A 359 -3.80 5.05 17.57
CA LEU A 359 -4.56 4.10 16.73
C LEU A 359 -4.08 2.65 16.84
N HIS A 360 -2.82 2.41 17.21
CA HIS A 360 -2.34 1.05 17.48
C HIS A 360 -2.81 0.54 18.85
N THR A 361 -2.99 1.44 19.82
CA THR A 361 -3.19 1.08 21.22
C THR A 361 -4.59 1.39 21.75
N PHE A 362 -5.35 2.29 21.12
CA PHE A 362 -6.64 2.82 21.57
C PHE A 362 -6.62 3.30 23.02
N GLY A 363 -5.43 3.64 23.55
CA GLY A 363 -5.24 3.97 24.95
C GLY A 363 -5.36 2.79 25.91
N ALA A 364 -5.61 1.56 25.41
CA ALA A 364 -5.71 0.36 26.24
C ALA A 364 -4.35 -0.12 26.77
N ILE A 365 -3.28 0.14 26.00
CA ILE A 365 -1.92 -0.22 26.37
C ILE A 365 -1.04 1.02 26.18
N ASP A 366 -0.17 1.31 27.15
CA ASP A 366 0.91 2.26 27.01
C ASP A 366 2.24 1.48 26.93
N PRO A 367 2.84 1.37 25.73
CA PRO A 367 4.09 0.61 25.56
C PRO A 367 5.23 1.09 26.46
N ARG A 368 5.22 2.38 26.87
CA ARG A 368 6.22 2.91 27.80
C ARG A 368 6.08 2.31 29.21
N LYS A 369 4.85 1.98 29.64
CA LYS A 369 4.62 1.31 30.91
C LYS A 369 4.92 -0.18 30.84
N GLU A 370 4.89 -0.76 29.64
CA GLU A 370 5.23 -2.16 29.39
C GLU A 370 6.73 -2.35 29.05
N SER A 371 7.52 -1.27 29.05
CA SER A 371 8.94 -1.30 28.64
C SER A 371 9.77 -2.35 29.36
N TYR A 372 9.41 -2.70 30.61
CA TYR A 372 10.09 -3.72 31.43
C TYR A 372 10.07 -5.13 30.82
N ARG A 373 9.19 -5.39 29.86
CA ARG A 373 9.07 -6.66 29.14
C ARG A 373 9.19 -6.52 27.61
N ILE A 374 9.59 -5.36 27.11
CA ILE A 374 9.77 -5.11 25.68
C ILE A 374 11.24 -5.20 25.31
N LEU A 375 11.58 -6.12 24.44
CA LEU A 375 12.82 -6.14 23.68
C LEU A 375 12.53 -5.59 22.28
N ASP A 376 13.02 -4.39 21.96
CA ASP A 376 12.67 -3.65 20.74
C ASP A 376 13.84 -3.61 19.76
N LEU A 377 13.63 -4.20 18.58
CA LEU A 377 14.54 -4.17 17.45
C LEU A 377 14.01 -3.21 16.39
N GLN A 378 14.71 -2.11 16.21
CA GLN A 378 14.50 -1.16 15.11
C GLN A 378 15.73 -1.14 14.21
N ASP A 379 15.60 -0.54 13.02
CA ASP A 379 16.74 -0.41 12.10
C ASP A 379 17.84 0.44 12.73
N GLY A 380 19.01 -0.15 12.99
CA GLY A 380 20.15 0.51 13.63
C GLY A 380 20.07 0.69 15.14
N VAL A 381 19.03 0.22 15.83
CA VAL A 381 18.89 0.38 17.30
C VAL A 381 18.22 -0.85 17.94
N VAL A 382 18.78 -1.30 19.05
CA VAL A 382 18.20 -2.34 19.91
C VAL A 382 17.97 -1.75 21.30
N THR A 383 16.73 -1.87 21.83
CA THR A 383 16.40 -1.43 23.19
C THR A 383 16.00 -2.62 24.04
N MET A 384 16.66 -2.81 25.17
CA MET A 384 16.43 -3.89 26.12
C MET A 384 15.31 -3.57 27.12
N PRO A 385 14.67 -4.58 27.77
CA PRO A 385 13.65 -4.34 28.77
C PRO A 385 14.07 -3.48 29.96
N ASN A 386 15.36 -3.44 30.27
CA ASN A 386 15.92 -2.58 31.32
C ASN A 386 16.10 -1.10 30.88
N GLY A 387 15.73 -0.77 29.64
CA GLY A 387 15.85 0.55 29.05
C GLY A 387 17.24 0.85 28.44
N GLU A 388 18.19 -0.08 28.50
CA GLU A 388 19.48 0.04 27.84
C GLU A 388 19.30 -0.03 26.33
N SER A 389 19.96 0.88 25.58
CA SER A 389 19.88 0.93 24.12
C SER A 389 21.28 0.81 23.52
N PHE A 390 21.38 -0.05 22.51
CA PHE A 390 22.60 -0.29 21.75
C PHE A 390 22.42 0.25 20.32
N GLN A 391 23.45 0.92 19.80
CA GLN A 391 23.56 1.15 18.37
C GLN A 391 23.79 -0.19 17.71
N GLY A 392 22.90 -0.60 16.82
CA GLY A 392 22.90 -1.89 16.15
C GLY A 392 23.29 -1.80 14.69
N ASP A 393 23.42 -2.95 14.10
CA ASP A 393 23.53 -3.12 12.66
C ASP A 393 22.16 -2.91 11.97
N PRO A 394 22.11 -2.78 10.64
CA PRO A 394 20.87 -2.81 9.89
C PRO A 394 20.01 -4.00 10.30
N LEU A 395 18.71 -3.78 10.43
CA LEU A 395 17.78 -4.75 11.02
C LEU A 395 17.83 -6.13 10.32
N ASN A 396 18.00 -6.15 8.99
CA ASN A 396 18.15 -7.41 8.25
C ASN A 396 19.36 -8.21 8.73
N SER A 397 20.53 -7.57 8.84
CA SER A 397 21.76 -8.21 9.28
C SER A 397 21.67 -8.70 10.72
N LEU A 398 21.04 -7.93 11.60
CA LEU A 398 20.85 -8.32 12.99
C LEU A 398 19.95 -9.57 13.10
N ILE A 399 18.89 -9.66 12.29
CA ILE A 399 18.01 -10.84 12.28
C ILE A 399 18.75 -12.04 11.67
N GLU A 400 19.57 -11.86 10.61
CA GLU A 400 20.43 -12.92 10.06
C GLU A 400 21.36 -13.47 11.13
N ASP A 401 22.06 -12.60 11.84
CA ASP A 401 22.98 -12.99 12.93
C ASP A 401 22.24 -13.71 14.07
N LEU A 402 21.01 -13.29 14.43
CA LEU A 402 20.18 -13.98 15.42
C LEU A 402 19.74 -15.37 14.95
N VAL A 403 19.38 -15.53 13.68
CA VAL A 403 19.01 -16.83 13.09
C VAL A 403 20.22 -17.78 13.08
N GLU A 404 21.41 -17.27 12.79
CA GLU A 404 22.65 -18.03 12.78
C GLU A 404 23.24 -18.31 14.19
N SER A 405 22.83 -17.53 15.20
CA SER A 405 23.33 -17.63 16.58
C SER A 405 22.85 -18.90 17.31
N ASP A 406 23.41 -19.15 18.49
CA ASP A 406 23.01 -20.24 19.40
C ASP A 406 21.78 -19.89 20.26
N ILE A 407 20.94 -18.91 19.83
CA ILE A 407 19.70 -18.59 20.52
C ILE A 407 18.80 -19.83 20.62
N PRO A 408 18.39 -20.23 21.84
CA PRO A 408 17.66 -21.50 21.99
C PRO A 408 16.21 -21.37 21.51
N ARG A 409 15.76 -22.38 20.78
CA ARG A 409 14.35 -22.54 20.41
C ARG A 409 13.51 -22.88 21.65
N LYS A 410 12.29 -22.31 21.75
CA LYS A 410 11.44 -22.52 22.93
C LYS A 410 10.30 -23.53 22.75
N ASP A 411 9.93 -23.86 21.52
CA ASP A 411 8.85 -24.82 21.18
C ASP A 411 7.53 -24.56 21.93
N ILE A 412 7.15 -23.28 22.02
CA ILE A 412 5.89 -22.87 22.66
C ILE A 412 4.74 -23.08 21.69
N PRO A 413 3.73 -23.90 22.04
CA PRO A 413 2.61 -24.16 21.16
C PRO A 413 1.74 -22.90 20.96
N ARG A 414 1.30 -22.70 19.72
CA ARG A 414 0.32 -21.66 19.41
C ARG A 414 -1.03 -21.97 20.07
N PRO A 415 -1.70 -21.00 20.73
CA PRO A 415 -3.08 -21.14 21.13
C PRO A 415 -4.00 -21.49 19.96
N CYS A 416 -5.03 -22.31 20.19
CA CYS A 416 -5.97 -22.70 19.15
C CYS A 416 -6.80 -21.50 18.69
N ILE A 417 -6.79 -21.19 17.40
CA ILE A 417 -7.64 -20.18 16.79
C ILE A 417 -8.85 -20.89 16.19
N THR A 418 -10.04 -20.48 16.62
CA THR A 418 -11.30 -20.94 16.01
C THR A 418 -11.49 -20.18 14.69
N THR A 419 -11.14 -20.79 13.57
CA THR A 419 -11.36 -20.18 12.25
C THR A 419 -12.86 -20.19 11.93
N VAL A 420 -13.41 -19.02 11.57
CA VAL A 420 -14.74 -18.93 10.96
C VAL A 420 -14.66 -19.55 9.56
N PRO A 421 -15.61 -20.43 9.17
CA PRO A 421 -15.60 -21.02 7.83
C PRO A 421 -15.65 -19.95 6.75
N ALA A 422 -14.72 -20.04 5.78
CA ALA A 422 -14.57 -19.08 4.69
C ALA A 422 -15.58 -19.25 3.55
N THR A 423 -16.50 -20.19 3.65
CA THR A 423 -17.42 -20.51 2.55
C THR A 423 -18.74 -19.77 2.68
N LEU A 424 -19.15 -19.10 1.59
CA LEU A 424 -20.54 -18.79 1.33
C LEU A 424 -21.25 -20.13 1.16
N ASN A 425 -21.85 -20.66 2.23
CA ASN A 425 -22.69 -21.84 2.13
C ASN A 425 -23.99 -21.43 1.43
N GLY A 426 -24.46 -22.23 0.47
CA GLY A 426 -25.72 -22.02 -0.24
C GLY A 426 -26.99 -22.09 0.62
N SER A 427 -26.83 -22.01 1.95
CA SER A 427 -27.89 -21.84 2.94
C SER A 427 -28.13 -20.37 3.35
N ASP A 428 -27.23 -19.45 2.95
CA ASP A 428 -27.55 -18.01 3.06
C ASP A 428 -28.65 -17.78 2.00
N ASP A 429 -29.82 -17.37 2.45
CA ASP A 429 -30.95 -17.07 1.56
C ASP A 429 -30.47 -16.15 0.42
N GLU A 430 -30.58 -16.63 -0.83
CA GLU A 430 -30.07 -15.95 -2.02
C GLU A 430 -30.57 -14.50 -2.14
N ASN A 431 -31.73 -14.21 -1.57
CA ASN A 431 -32.35 -12.89 -1.54
C ASN A 431 -32.11 -12.11 -0.24
N SER A 432 -31.25 -12.63 0.66
CA SER A 432 -30.91 -11.89 1.89
C SER A 432 -30.28 -10.54 1.56
N PRO A 433 -30.67 -9.48 2.29
CA PRO A 433 -30.01 -8.18 2.17
C PRO A 433 -28.51 -8.30 2.41
N LEU A 434 -27.74 -7.59 1.60
CA LEU A 434 -26.28 -7.56 1.72
C LEU A 434 -25.86 -7.09 3.13
N SER A 435 -24.83 -7.73 3.68
CA SER A 435 -24.23 -7.37 4.95
C SER A 435 -22.70 -7.55 4.92
N LEU A 436 -22.00 -6.90 5.85
CA LEU A 436 -20.53 -7.01 5.93
C LEU A 436 -20.03 -8.46 5.99
N PRO A 437 -20.58 -9.36 6.80
CA PRO A 437 -20.13 -10.76 6.81
C PRO A 437 -20.26 -11.46 5.44
N ILE A 438 -21.32 -11.17 4.69
CA ILE A 438 -21.52 -11.72 3.35
C ILE A 438 -20.46 -11.19 2.39
N ILE A 439 -20.19 -9.88 2.39
CA ILE A 439 -19.16 -9.27 1.56
C ILE A 439 -17.78 -9.86 1.87
N LEU A 440 -17.43 -9.97 3.16
CA LEU A 440 -16.13 -10.52 3.58
C LEU A 440 -15.95 -11.98 3.15
N ARG A 441 -16.99 -12.81 3.27
CA ARG A 441 -16.96 -14.17 2.73
C ARG A 441 -16.77 -14.18 1.21
N GLY A 442 -17.46 -13.27 0.49
CA GLY A 442 -17.27 -13.10 -0.95
C GLY A 442 -15.85 -12.70 -1.31
N ILE A 443 -15.26 -11.71 -0.61
CA ILE A 443 -13.87 -11.31 -0.80
C ILE A 443 -12.93 -12.50 -0.54
N GLN A 444 -13.17 -13.27 0.51
CA GLN A 444 -12.35 -14.42 0.85
C GLN A 444 -12.31 -15.48 -0.27
N THR A 445 -13.38 -15.64 -1.06
CA THR A 445 -13.41 -16.62 -2.18
C THR A 445 -12.51 -16.25 -3.35
N ILE A 446 -12.20 -14.97 -3.52
CA ILE A 446 -11.40 -14.46 -4.65
C ILE A 446 -9.95 -14.17 -4.29
N VAL A 447 -9.61 -14.19 -3.00
CA VAL A 447 -8.23 -13.98 -2.52
C VAL A 447 -7.37 -15.19 -2.84
N ASN A 448 -6.22 -14.94 -3.47
CA ASN A 448 -5.25 -15.97 -3.87
C ASN A 448 -3.81 -15.43 -3.72
N PRO A 449 -2.75 -16.22 -3.93
CA PRO A 449 -1.36 -15.78 -3.78
C PRO A 449 -0.96 -14.54 -4.60
N ASN A 450 -1.66 -14.28 -5.72
CA ASN A 450 -1.42 -13.11 -6.56
C ASN A 450 -2.28 -11.90 -6.19
N SER A 451 -3.05 -11.99 -5.11
CA SER A 451 -3.89 -10.89 -4.65
C SER A 451 -3.10 -9.88 -3.81
N THR A 452 -3.49 -8.62 -3.90
CA THR A 452 -3.11 -7.56 -2.95
C THR A 452 -4.37 -6.92 -2.42
N ILE A 453 -4.57 -6.92 -1.10
CA ILE A 453 -5.65 -6.14 -0.48
C ILE A 453 -5.12 -4.76 -0.16
N ILE A 454 -5.85 -3.72 -0.62
CA ILE A 454 -5.62 -2.34 -0.21
C ILE A 454 -6.87 -1.88 0.54
N ALA A 455 -6.69 -1.38 1.77
CA ALA A 455 -7.79 -0.95 2.62
C ALA A 455 -7.68 0.53 2.96
N ASP A 456 -8.76 1.28 2.70
CA ASP A 456 -8.84 2.69 3.07
C ASP A 456 -9.11 2.89 4.56
N THR A 457 -8.82 4.08 5.03
CA THR A 457 -9.12 4.52 6.40
C THR A 457 -10.60 4.37 6.71
N GLY A 458 -10.91 3.75 7.83
CA GLY A 458 -12.27 3.53 8.29
C GLY A 458 -12.56 2.06 8.59
N ASP A 459 -13.85 1.65 8.52
CA ASP A 459 -14.23 0.25 8.77
C ASP A 459 -13.61 -0.73 7.77
N SER A 460 -13.17 -0.23 6.61
CA SER A 460 -12.42 -1.03 5.64
C SER A 460 -11.14 -1.63 6.25
N TRP A 461 -10.44 -0.90 7.13
CA TRP A 461 -9.27 -1.41 7.85
C TRP A 461 -9.61 -2.62 8.70
N PHE A 462 -10.65 -2.48 9.55
CA PHE A 462 -11.07 -3.54 10.48
C PHE A 462 -11.60 -4.76 9.74
N ASN A 463 -12.35 -4.54 8.67
CA ASN A 463 -12.87 -5.60 7.82
C ASN A 463 -11.74 -6.34 7.08
N ALA A 464 -10.76 -5.62 6.56
CA ALA A 464 -9.64 -6.22 5.84
C ALA A 464 -8.73 -7.08 6.72
N GLN A 465 -8.65 -6.78 8.04
CA GLN A 465 -7.92 -7.65 8.98
C GLN A 465 -8.56 -9.04 9.11
N LEU A 466 -9.87 -9.16 8.87
CA LEU A 466 -10.60 -10.43 8.97
C LEU A 466 -10.39 -11.35 7.75
N VAL A 467 -9.94 -10.80 6.64
CA VAL A 467 -9.63 -11.57 5.42
C VAL A 467 -8.31 -12.29 5.61
N LYS A 468 -8.30 -13.63 5.47
CA LYS A 468 -7.08 -14.45 5.57
C LYS A 468 -6.30 -14.41 4.28
N LEU A 469 -5.01 -14.15 4.38
CA LEU A 469 -4.10 -14.03 3.25
C LEU A 469 -3.27 -15.30 3.09
N PRO A 470 -3.30 -15.96 1.90
CA PRO A 470 -2.39 -17.04 1.60
C PRO A 470 -0.97 -16.52 1.39
N ARG A 471 0.02 -17.40 1.51
CA ARG A 471 1.42 -17.06 1.21
C ARG A 471 1.53 -16.45 -0.20
N GLY A 472 2.21 -15.32 -0.31
CA GLY A 472 2.39 -14.57 -1.56
C GLY A 472 1.36 -13.47 -1.77
N ALA A 473 0.25 -13.43 -1.04
CA ALA A 473 -0.67 -12.30 -1.06
C ALA A 473 -0.12 -11.13 -0.24
N ASP A 474 -0.43 -9.90 -0.67
CA ASP A 474 0.01 -8.67 -0.03
C ASP A 474 -1.14 -7.90 0.63
N PHE A 475 -0.77 -7.02 1.57
CA PHE A 475 -1.69 -6.12 2.24
C PHE A 475 -1.09 -4.71 2.37
N GLN A 476 -1.90 -3.67 2.10
CA GLN A 476 -1.49 -2.28 2.23
C GLN A 476 -2.58 -1.44 2.92
N MET A 477 -2.17 -0.59 3.83
CA MET A 477 -2.99 0.46 4.44
C MET A 477 -2.10 1.64 4.84
N GLN A 478 -2.71 2.81 5.06
CA GLN A 478 -2.03 3.98 5.59
C GLN A 478 -2.55 4.26 7.00
N MET A 479 -1.82 3.83 8.03
CA MET A 479 -2.35 3.83 9.39
C MET A 479 -1.95 5.04 10.22
N VAL A 480 -0.77 5.61 10.00
CA VAL A 480 -0.27 6.70 10.85
C VAL A 480 -0.91 8.03 10.48
N TYR A 481 -0.95 8.34 9.19
CA TYR A 481 -1.51 9.61 8.70
C TYR A 481 -3.02 9.59 8.50
N CYS A 482 -3.60 8.44 8.23
CA CYS A 482 -5.06 8.18 8.17
C CYS A 482 -5.82 9.01 7.15
N SER A 483 -5.24 9.30 6.00
CA SER A 483 -5.88 10.12 4.99
C SER A 483 -6.95 9.32 4.24
N ILE A 484 -8.25 9.65 4.46
CA ILE A 484 -9.34 9.04 3.69
C ILE A 484 -9.21 9.38 2.21
N GLY A 485 -9.53 8.41 1.34
CA GLY A 485 -9.38 8.54 -0.11
C GLY A 485 -7.97 8.22 -0.63
N TRP A 486 -6.99 7.94 0.25
CA TRP A 486 -5.65 7.52 -0.13
C TRP A 486 -5.66 6.27 -1.02
N SER A 487 -6.50 5.29 -0.69
CA SER A 487 -6.41 3.93 -1.23
C SER A 487 -6.73 3.83 -2.72
N LEU A 488 -7.61 4.67 -3.25
CA LEU A 488 -7.98 4.60 -4.67
C LEU A 488 -6.81 4.99 -5.58
N PRO A 489 -6.19 6.18 -5.46
CA PRO A 489 -5.00 6.48 -6.27
C PRO A 489 -3.79 5.60 -5.89
N ALA A 490 -3.65 5.18 -4.63
CA ALA A 490 -2.61 4.23 -4.24
C ALA A 490 -2.78 2.87 -4.95
N THR A 491 -4.02 2.44 -5.20
CA THR A 491 -4.31 1.25 -6.03
C THR A 491 -3.81 1.43 -7.46
N LEU A 492 -3.97 2.63 -8.05
CA LEU A 492 -3.39 2.93 -9.36
C LEU A 492 -1.86 2.77 -9.32
N GLY A 493 -1.21 3.41 -8.38
CA GLY A 493 0.25 3.36 -8.26
C GLY A 493 0.77 1.95 -7.97
N TYR A 494 0.10 1.21 -7.10
CA TYR A 494 0.45 -0.18 -6.80
C TYR A 494 0.32 -1.07 -8.04
N HIS A 495 -0.76 -0.92 -8.82
CA HIS A 495 -0.95 -1.65 -10.07
C HIS A 495 0.14 -1.35 -11.08
N VAL A 496 0.53 -0.08 -11.21
CA VAL A 496 1.62 0.33 -12.12
C VAL A 496 2.95 -0.31 -11.72
N GLY A 497 3.25 -0.38 -10.42
CA GLY A 497 4.47 -1.00 -9.90
C GLY A 497 4.46 -2.54 -9.90
N ARG A 498 3.26 -3.15 -9.82
CA ARG A 498 3.06 -4.61 -9.76
C ARG A 498 1.84 -5.03 -10.61
N PRO A 499 1.95 -4.95 -11.94
CA PRO A 499 0.85 -5.33 -12.84
C PRO A 499 0.52 -6.83 -12.82
N ASP A 500 1.40 -7.65 -12.26
CA ASP A 500 1.23 -9.08 -12.03
C ASP A 500 0.26 -9.40 -10.88
N LYS A 501 -0.03 -8.44 -10.00
CA LYS A 501 -0.92 -8.60 -8.85
C LYS A 501 -2.35 -8.17 -9.17
N ARG A 502 -3.33 -8.97 -8.73
CA ARG A 502 -4.75 -8.58 -8.74
C ARG A 502 -5.07 -7.82 -7.46
N ILE A 503 -5.40 -6.53 -7.58
CA ILE A 503 -5.71 -5.71 -6.42
C ILE A 503 -7.18 -5.84 -6.07
N ILE A 504 -7.47 -6.03 -4.78
CA ILE A 504 -8.79 -5.97 -4.17
C ILE A 504 -8.79 -4.73 -3.27
N LEU A 505 -9.48 -3.68 -3.74
CA LEU A 505 -9.61 -2.44 -2.99
C LEU A 505 -10.85 -2.47 -2.12
N MET A 506 -10.70 -2.21 -0.84
CA MET A 506 -11.78 -2.03 0.14
C MET A 506 -11.82 -0.57 0.57
N ILE A 507 -12.89 0.15 0.21
CA ILE A 507 -13.00 1.61 0.43
C ILE A 507 -14.42 1.99 0.86
N GLY A 508 -14.54 2.90 1.82
CA GLY A 508 -15.83 3.50 2.21
C GLY A 508 -16.34 4.49 1.16
N ASP A 509 -17.64 4.71 1.17
CA ASP A 509 -18.32 5.65 0.26
C ASP A 509 -17.79 7.08 0.41
N GLY A 510 -17.60 7.59 1.62
CA GLY A 510 -17.04 8.91 1.86
C GLY A 510 -15.58 9.04 1.46
N SER A 511 -14.77 8.01 1.72
CA SER A 511 -13.37 7.96 1.27
C SER A 511 -13.28 8.00 -0.25
N PHE A 512 -14.14 7.25 -0.95
CA PHE A 512 -14.17 7.26 -2.42
C PHE A 512 -14.49 8.65 -2.97
N GLN A 513 -15.37 9.42 -2.34
CA GLN A 513 -15.70 10.78 -2.78
C GLN A 513 -14.51 11.75 -2.77
N MET A 514 -13.50 11.49 -1.97
CA MET A 514 -12.31 12.36 -1.89
C MET A 514 -11.45 12.32 -3.16
N THR A 515 -11.35 11.15 -3.81
CA THR A 515 -10.38 10.92 -4.91
C THR A 515 -10.99 10.10 -6.07
N GLY A 516 -12.31 9.92 -6.09
CA GLY A 516 -13.03 9.04 -7.02
C GLY A 516 -12.76 9.30 -8.49
N GLN A 517 -12.41 10.53 -8.88
CA GLN A 517 -12.07 10.91 -10.26
C GLN A 517 -10.85 10.16 -10.81
N GLU A 518 -9.93 9.67 -9.94
CA GLU A 518 -8.75 8.92 -10.39
C GLU A 518 -9.12 7.57 -11.05
N LEU A 519 -10.35 7.12 -10.85
CA LEU A 519 -10.90 5.98 -11.58
C LEU A 519 -10.77 6.15 -13.11
N SER A 520 -10.87 7.40 -13.62
CA SER A 520 -10.68 7.69 -15.04
C SER A 520 -9.27 7.34 -15.53
N THR A 521 -8.25 7.64 -14.72
CA THR A 521 -6.85 7.27 -15.02
C THR A 521 -6.67 5.74 -14.99
N MET A 522 -7.27 5.05 -14.03
CA MET A 522 -7.25 3.57 -14.00
C MET A 522 -7.86 2.97 -15.26
N ILE A 523 -9.01 3.49 -15.71
CA ILE A 523 -9.67 3.03 -16.94
C ILE A 523 -8.76 3.28 -18.16
N ARG A 524 -8.15 4.46 -18.24
CA ARG A 524 -7.23 4.82 -19.32
C ARG A 524 -6.00 3.90 -19.36
N LEU A 525 -5.44 3.55 -18.22
CA LEU A 525 -4.26 2.69 -18.10
C LEU A 525 -4.58 1.20 -18.11
N ARG A 526 -5.84 0.81 -18.26
CA ARG A 526 -6.29 -0.59 -18.22
C ARG A 526 -5.95 -1.31 -16.92
N ALA A 527 -5.93 -0.56 -15.80
CA ALA A 527 -5.85 -1.19 -14.51
C ALA A 527 -7.08 -2.07 -14.26
N ASN A 528 -6.88 -3.19 -13.60
CA ASN A 528 -7.93 -4.20 -13.43
C ASN A 528 -8.24 -4.54 -11.96
N PRO A 529 -8.25 -3.60 -11.00
CA PRO A 529 -8.62 -3.92 -9.63
C PRO A 529 -10.08 -4.35 -9.51
N ILE A 530 -10.40 -5.06 -8.43
CA ILE A 530 -11.77 -5.25 -7.95
C ILE A 530 -11.98 -4.29 -6.80
N ILE A 531 -12.89 -3.32 -6.98
CA ILE A 531 -13.13 -2.23 -6.03
C ILE A 531 -14.45 -2.50 -5.32
N PHE A 532 -14.40 -2.70 -4.00
CA PHE A 532 -15.57 -2.80 -3.13
C PHE A 532 -15.78 -1.45 -2.44
N ILE A 533 -16.86 -0.74 -2.81
CA ILE A 533 -17.27 0.47 -2.13
C ILE A 533 -18.32 0.10 -1.09
N PHE A 534 -18.00 0.26 0.19
CA PHE A 534 -18.94 0.05 1.29
C PHE A 534 -19.85 1.27 1.40
N ASN A 535 -20.99 1.24 0.70
CA ASN A 535 -21.98 2.34 0.71
C ASN A 535 -22.94 2.13 1.87
N ASN A 536 -22.59 2.74 3.02
CA ASN A 536 -23.37 2.74 4.26
C ASN A 536 -23.97 4.11 4.60
N LEU A 537 -23.94 5.04 3.63
CA LEU A 537 -24.56 6.39 3.66
C LEU A 537 -23.91 7.37 4.65
N GLY A 538 -22.63 7.20 5.00
CA GLY A 538 -21.98 8.13 5.92
C GLY A 538 -20.64 7.65 6.47
N TYR A 539 -20.02 8.47 7.34
CA TYR A 539 -18.78 8.14 8.00
C TYR A 539 -19.03 7.20 9.20
N ALA A 540 -19.02 5.90 8.94
CA ALA A 540 -19.33 4.88 9.96
C ALA A 540 -18.39 4.89 11.17
N VAL A 541 -17.09 5.20 10.95
CA VAL A 541 -16.09 5.33 12.04
C VAL A 541 -16.48 6.49 12.96
N GLU A 542 -16.76 7.66 12.38
CA GLU A 542 -17.12 8.84 13.14
C GLU A 542 -18.43 8.63 13.92
N THR A 543 -19.41 7.99 13.27
CA THR A 543 -20.68 7.60 13.93
C THR A 543 -20.45 6.65 15.11
N ALA A 544 -19.46 5.75 15.05
CA ALA A 544 -19.13 4.84 16.13
C ALA A 544 -18.42 5.53 17.30
N ILE A 545 -17.69 6.61 17.03
CA ILE A 545 -16.98 7.44 18.03
C ILE A 545 -17.94 8.45 18.65
N HIS A 546 -18.64 9.21 17.79
CA HIS A 546 -19.57 10.27 18.19
C HIS A 546 -20.55 10.56 17.05
N ASP A 547 -21.84 10.22 17.24
CA ASP A 547 -22.87 10.40 16.23
C ASP A 547 -23.34 11.85 16.16
N GLY A 548 -23.56 12.36 14.93
CA GLY A 548 -24.05 13.71 14.68
C GLY A 548 -24.31 13.97 13.21
N PRO A 549 -25.01 15.07 12.86
CA PRO A 549 -25.40 15.37 11.48
C PRO A 549 -24.22 15.59 10.52
N TYR A 550 -23.05 15.91 11.03
CA TYR A 550 -21.82 16.09 10.26
C TYR A 550 -21.25 14.77 9.75
N ASN A 551 -21.73 13.62 10.21
CA ASN A 551 -21.30 12.30 9.74
C ASN A 551 -21.99 11.90 8.42
N TYR A 552 -22.95 12.68 7.95
CA TYR A 552 -23.75 12.37 6.77
C TYR A 552 -23.51 13.39 5.66
N TYR A 553 -23.41 12.93 4.44
CA TYR A 553 -23.18 13.73 3.24
C TYR A 553 -24.04 13.20 2.09
N SER A 554 -24.05 13.94 0.95
CA SER A 554 -24.78 13.51 -0.24
C SER A 554 -24.23 12.20 -0.76
N ASN A 555 -25.06 11.17 -0.77
CA ASN A 555 -24.70 9.88 -1.33
C ASN A 555 -24.64 9.95 -2.86
N TRP A 556 -23.65 9.29 -3.45
CA TRP A 556 -23.54 9.15 -4.90
C TRP A 556 -24.08 7.79 -5.37
N ASN A 557 -24.45 7.72 -6.64
CA ASN A 557 -24.59 6.45 -7.35
C ASN A 557 -23.21 6.09 -7.93
N TYR A 558 -22.41 5.35 -7.18
CA TYR A 558 -21.01 5.07 -7.52
C TYR A 558 -20.88 4.20 -8.76
N ALA A 559 -21.79 3.24 -8.95
CA ALA A 559 -21.85 2.40 -10.15
C ALA A 559 -22.14 3.24 -11.40
N SER A 560 -23.09 4.18 -11.34
CA SER A 560 -23.39 5.10 -12.45
C SER A 560 -22.27 6.10 -12.70
N PHE A 561 -21.61 6.61 -11.65
CA PHE A 561 -20.44 7.47 -11.76
C PHE A 561 -19.31 6.79 -12.55
N ALA A 562 -18.98 5.56 -12.21
CA ALA A 562 -17.98 4.77 -12.90
C ALA A 562 -18.33 4.54 -14.37
N ASN A 563 -19.58 4.20 -14.67
CA ASN A 563 -20.05 4.04 -16.04
C ASN A 563 -19.96 5.34 -16.85
N SER A 564 -20.24 6.50 -16.22
CA SER A 564 -20.13 7.81 -16.88
C SER A 564 -18.69 8.11 -17.26
N LEU A 565 -17.72 7.82 -16.39
CA LEU A 565 -16.29 7.98 -16.69
C LEU A 565 -15.87 7.06 -17.84
N CYS A 566 -16.31 5.80 -17.84
CA CYS A 566 -16.01 4.85 -18.92
C CYS A 566 -16.59 5.32 -20.26
N ASN A 567 -17.83 5.78 -20.28
CA ASN A 567 -18.52 6.21 -21.51
C ASN A 567 -17.95 7.53 -22.07
N ALA A 568 -17.34 8.38 -21.25
CA ALA A 568 -16.75 9.64 -21.71
C ALA A 568 -15.63 9.45 -22.74
N PHE A 569 -14.93 8.29 -22.73
CA PHE A 569 -13.92 7.98 -23.74
C PHE A 569 -14.48 7.78 -25.16
N HIS A 570 -15.78 7.53 -25.31
CA HIS A 570 -16.43 7.39 -26.63
C HIS A 570 -16.66 8.75 -27.32
N SER A 571 -16.46 9.86 -26.64
CA SER A 571 -16.70 11.22 -27.16
C SER A 571 -15.44 11.90 -27.73
N VAL A 572 -14.29 11.26 -27.70
CA VAL A 572 -13.06 11.81 -28.29
C VAL A 572 -13.15 11.73 -29.82
N PRO A 573 -13.04 12.87 -30.54
CA PRO A 573 -13.04 12.84 -32.00
C PRO A 573 -11.89 11.98 -32.54
N ALA A 574 -12.21 11.11 -33.50
CA ALA A 574 -11.23 10.19 -34.12
C ALA A 574 -10.11 10.90 -34.89
N ASP A 575 -10.30 12.19 -35.21
CA ASP A 575 -9.35 13.04 -35.94
C ASP A 575 -8.51 13.94 -35.05
N ASN A 576 -8.54 13.74 -33.70
CA ASN A 576 -7.71 14.50 -32.81
C ASN A 576 -6.22 14.08 -32.98
N PRO A 577 -5.34 14.97 -33.48
CA PRO A 577 -3.95 14.62 -33.80
C PRO A 577 -3.09 14.25 -32.58
N HIS A 578 -3.58 14.52 -31.37
CA HIS A 578 -2.92 14.20 -30.11
C HIS A 578 -3.37 12.88 -29.49
N PHE A 579 -4.36 12.21 -30.10
CA PHE A 579 -4.80 10.88 -29.72
C PHE A 579 -4.46 9.92 -30.85
N ASP A 580 -3.48 9.05 -30.64
CA ASP A 580 -3.19 8.04 -31.62
C ASP A 580 -4.34 7.03 -31.74
N ASN A 581 -4.40 6.31 -32.89
CA ASN A 581 -5.46 5.36 -33.19
C ASN A 581 -5.60 4.25 -32.13
N GLU A 582 -4.53 3.97 -31.40
CA GLU A 582 -4.53 3.02 -30.28
C GLU A 582 -5.44 3.49 -29.13
N ILE A 583 -5.59 4.79 -28.89
CA ILE A 583 -6.51 5.34 -27.87
C ILE A 583 -7.96 5.19 -28.33
N VAL A 584 -8.24 5.41 -29.62
CA VAL A 584 -9.58 5.29 -30.19
C VAL A 584 -10.03 3.82 -30.22
N GLU A 585 -9.18 2.90 -30.61
CA GLU A 585 -9.45 1.46 -30.59
C GLU A 585 -9.62 0.94 -29.16
N ARG A 586 -8.95 1.53 -28.22
CA ARG A 586 -9.07 1.28 -26.78
C ARG A 586 -10.43 1.68 -26.21
N CYS A 587 -11.13 2.62 -26.80
CA CYS A 587 -12.45 3.08 -26.34
C CYS A 587 -13.61 2.19 -26.81
N SER A 588 -13.41 1.35 -27.81
CA SER A 588 -14.47 0.52 -28.39
C SER A 588 -14.86 -0.71 -27.57
N ASN A 589 -14.03 -1.13 -26.61
CA ASN A 589 -14.32 -2.28 -25.73
C ASN A 589 -14.38 -1.80 -24.26
N PRO A 590 -15.53 -1.94 -23.56
CA PRO A 590 -15.64 -1.51 -22.17
C PRO A 590 -14.62 -2.27 -21.29
N ARG A 591 -13.74 -1.49 -20.65
CA ARG A 591 -12.60 -1.99 -19.85
C ARG A 591 -12.94 -2.19 -18.40
N MET A 592 -14.17 -1.89 -18.07
CA MET A 592 -14.69 -2.03 -16.74
C MET A 592 -16.13 -2.50 -16.79
N PHE A 593 -16.58 -3.01 -15.67
CA PHE A 593 -17.99 -3.08 -15.36
C PHE A 593 -18.21 -2.55 -13.94
N SER A 594 -19.40 -2.04 -13.69
CA SER A 594 -19.85 -1.69 -12.36
C SER A 594 -21.18 -2.34 -12.05
N ALA A 595 -21.44 -2.57 -10.78
CA ALA A 595 -22.69 -3.13 -10.30
C ALA A 595 -23.06 -2.57 -8.94
N GLN A 596 -24.34 -2.29 -8.73
CA GLN A 596 -24.93 -2.06 -7.43
C GLN A 596 -25.27 -3.41 -6.80
N ILE A 597 -24.69 -3.71 -5.65
CA ILE A 597 -24.83 -4.97 -4.94
C ILE A 597 -25.73 -4.76 -3.73
N LYS A 598 -26.92 -5.35 -3.73
CA LYS A 598 -27.93 -5.24 -2.67
C LYS A 598 -28.27 -6.57 -2.00
N THR A 599 -27.97 -7.67 -2.66
CA THR A 599 -28.27 -9.04 -2.20
C THR A 599 -27.04 -9.94 -2.32
N THR A 600 -27.10 -11.10 -1.68
CA THR A 600 -26.10 -12.14 -1.83
C THR A 600 -25.95 -12.59 -3.29
N THR A 601 -27.07 -12.74 -4.02
CA THR A 601 -27.06 -13.11 -5.43
C THR A 601 -26.34 -12.08 -6.30
N ASP A 602 -26.59 -10.77 -6.08
CA ASP A 602 -25.88 -9.71 -6.81
C ASP A 602 -24.37 -9.85 -6.64
N LEU A 603 -23.92 -10.09 -5.38
CA LEU A 603 -22.51 -10.27 -5.07
C LEU A 603 -21.90 -11.46 -5.82
N LEU A 604 -22.56 -12.63 -5.74
CA LEU A 604 -22.08 -13.84 -6.39
C LEU A 604 -21.98 -13.68 -7.92
N MET A 605 -22.98 -13.04 -8.52
CA MET A 605 -22.98 -12.75 -9.97
C MET A 605 -21.85 -11.80 -10.36
N ALA A 606 -21.61 -10.77 -9.55
CA ALA A 606 -20.54 -9.79 -9.80
C ALA A 606 -19.15 -10.42 -9.65
N LEU A 607 -18.93 -11.24 -8.62
CA LEU A 607 -17.67 -11.97 -8.41
C LEU A 607 -17.41 -12.97 -9.53
N ALA A 608 -18.42 -13.76 -9.92
CA ALA A 608 -18.29 -14.68 -11.05
C ALA A 608 -17.99 -13.94 -12.38
N ARG A 609 -18.49 -12.72 -12.55
CA ARG A 609 -18.13 -11.88 -13.69
C ARG A 609 -16.70 -11.39 -13.60
N ALA A 610 -16.24 -10.91 -12.43
CA ALA A 610 -14.88 -10.45 -12.23
C ALA A 610 -13.84 -11.57 -12.44
N GLU A 611 -14.23 -12.82 -12.18
CA GLU A 611 -13.40 -13.99 -12.44
C GLU A 611 -13.33 -14.34 -13.95
N ARG A 612 -14.48 -14.23 -14.66
CA ARG A 612 -14.52 -14.47 -16.11
C ARG A 612 -13.87 -13.38 -16.94
N GLU A 613 -13.81 -12.15 -16.44
CA GLU A 613 -13.27 -10.96 -17.11
C GLU A 613 -12.10 -10.38 -16.31
N PRO A 614 -11.00 -11.14 -16.08
CA PRO A 614 -9.94 -10.77 -15.15
C PRO A 614 -9.12 -9.54 -15.61
N GLU A 615 -9.18 -9.21 -16.90
CA GLU A 615 -8.54 -8.04 -17.49
C GLU A 615 -9.31 -6.74 -17.23
N LYS A 616 -10.56 -6.82 -16.75
CA LYS A 616 -11.40 -5.64 -16.52
C LYS A 616 -11.34 -5.15 -15.08
N LEU A 617 -11.45 -3.84 -14.93
CA LEU A 617 -11.77 -3.22 -13.67
C LEU A 617 -13.21 -3.56 -13.28
N ALA A 618 -13.40 -4.01 -12.04
CA ALA A 618 -14.73 -4.25 -11.47
C ALA A 618 -14.99 -3.27 -10.33
N LEU A 619 -16.06 -2.45 -10.42
CA LEU A 619 -16.49 -1.59 -9.34
C LEU A 619 -17.81 -2.10 -8.77
N LEU A 620 -17.79 -2.53 -7.53
CA LEU A 620 -18.90 -3.11 -6.80
C LEU A 620 -19.37 -2.16 -5.71
N GLU A 621 -20.48 -1.48 -5.94
CA GLU A 621 -21.13 -0.62 -4.96
C GLU A 621 -21.96 -1.47 -3.99
N CYS A 622 -21.38 -1.80 -2.85
CA CYS A 622 -21.99 -2.64 -1.82
C CYS A 622 -22.94 -1.81 -0.95
N CYS A 623 -24.24 -1.86 -1.24
CA CYS A 623 -25.27 -1.12 -0.49
C CYS A 623 -25.59 -1.88 0.80
N ILE A 624 -25.05 -1.43 1.91
CA ILE A 624 -25.27 -1.99 3.24
C ILE A 624 -26.06 -1.04 4.14
N LYS A 625 -26.63 -1.56 5.22
CA LYS A 625 -27.36 -0.74 6.17
C LYS A 625 -26.42 0.23 6.88
N PRO A 626 -26.86 1.47 7.18
CA PRO A 626 -26.16 2.33 8.12
C PRO A 626 -25.90 1.58 9.43
N ARG A 627 -24.72 1.75 10.03
CA ARG A 627 -24.29 1.07 11.25
C ARG A 627 -24.10 -0.46 11.14
N ASP A 628 -24.12 -1.03 9.93
CA ASP A 628 -23.55 -2.37 9.70
C ASP A 628 -22.03 -2.24 9.70
N ILE A 629 -21.42 -2.39 10.86
CA ILE A 629 -19.98 -2.20 11.13
C ILE A 629 -19.38 -3.46 11.72
N SER A 630 -18.06 -3.62 11.54
CA SER A 630 -17.32 -4.77 12.05
C SER A 630 -17.39 -4.88 13.58
N PRO A 631 -17.30 -6.09 14.15
CA PRO A 631 -17.18 -6.26 15.61
C PRO A 631 -15.94 -5.55 16.18
N ALA A 632 -14.84 -5.53 15.44
CA ALA A 632 -13.61 -4.85 15.85
C ALA A 632 -13.82 -3.34 15.95
N MET A 633 -14.48 -2.74 14.95
CA MET A 633 -14.82 -1.31 14.99
C MET A 633 -15.80 -0.96 16.11
N ARG A 634 -16.75 -1.86 16.46
CA ARG A 634 -17.62 -1.66 17.65
C ARG A 634 -16.81 -1.60 18.93
N ARG A 635 -15.79 -2.45 19.09
CA ARG A 635 -14.88 -2.41 20.24
C ARG A 635 -14.03 -1.14 20.26
N PHE A 636 -13.52 -0.75 19.10
CA PHE A 636 -12.79 0.50 18.90
C PHE A 636 -13.61 1.72 19.34
N GLY A 637 -14.84 1.89 18.82
CA GLY A 637 -15.69 3.02 19.15
C GLY A 637 -16.01 3.11 20.65
N LYS A 638 -16.22 1.98 21.33
CA LYS A 638 -16.41 1.94 22.79
C LYS A 638 -15.15 2.42 23.54
N GLY A 639 -13.97 1.94 23.18
CA GLY A 639 -12.71 2.33 23.82
C GLY A 639 -12.41 3.82 23.67
N PHE A 640 -12.63 4.40 22.50
CA PHE A 640 -12.47 5.84 22.28
C PHE A 640 -13.52 6.69 23.03
N GLY A 641 -14.77 6.22 23.13
CA GLY A 641 -15.85 6.91 23.84
C GLY A 641 -15.66 6.91 25.36
N GLU A 642 -15.18 5.82 25.94
CA GLU A 642 -14.91 5.69 27.38
C GLU A 642 -13.67 6.51 27.79
N GLY A 643 -12.61 6.50 27.01
CA GLY A 643 -11.41 7.30 27.28
C GLY A 643 -11.63 8.83 27.23
N ARG A 644 -12.71 9.30 26.59
CA ARG A 644 -13.13 10.72 26.63
C ARG A 644 -13.95 11.05 27.87
N LYS A 645 -14.76 10.13 28.39
CA LYS A 645 -15.53 10.33 29.64
C LYS A 645 -14.63 10.46 30.86
N ASP A 646 -13.53 9.71 30.92
CA ASP A 646 -12.55 9.80 32.00
C ASP A 646 -11.75 11.12 31.99
N LYS A 647 -11.74 11.86 30.89
CA LYS A 647 -11.09 13.18 30.77
C LYS A 647 -12.02 14.37 31.04
N GLY A 648 -13.21 14.15 31.59
CA GLY A 648 -14.09 15.22 32.05
C GLY A 648 -14.80 16.02 30.93
N MET A 649 -14.87 15.49 29.71
CA MET A 649 -15.75 16.04 28.66
C MET A 649 -17.15 15.42 28.83
N ASN A 650 -17.97 16.02 29.66
CA ASN A 650 -19.38 15.67 29.80
C ASN A 650 -20.07 15.84 28.43
N SER A 651 -20.63 14.75 27.93
CA SER A 651 -21.60 14.78 26.84
C SER A 651 -22.97 15.23 27.42
N GLU A 652 -23.18 16.50 27.56
CA GLU A 652 -24.49 17.13 27.58
C GLU A 652 -24.61 17.96 26.31
N VAL A 653 -25.14 17.38 25.24
CA VAL A 653 -26.07 17.99 24.28
C VAL A 653 -26.94 16.87 23.71
#